data_b80d360bb18d13712f7ddc4265f8ab52
#
_entry.id   b80d360bb18d13712f7ddc4265f8ab52
#
_cell.length_a   1.000
_cell.length_b   1.000
_cell.length_c   1.000
_cell.angle_alpha   90.00
_cell.angle_beta   90.00
_cell.angle_gamma   90.00
#
_symmetry.space_group_name_H-M   'P 1'
#
loop_
_entity.id
_entity.type
_entity.pdbx_description
1 polymer ?
#
loop_
_entity_poly.entity_id
_entity_poly.type
_entity_poly.pdbx_seq_one_letter_code
_entity_poly.pdbx_strand_id
1 'polypeptide(L)'
;MRSSLFGGLVALSSALGAAAMNYNSSAYSDSTTGIDFQRWCDEKTGFCFGLALPETVDSDFIGQLVVPLSSSNGWGGVSLSSSMTKALLIGAWPNGDSVVSSLREAQSYTNPDVYSGDASLNEIPDGTSINSTHLTYTFLCRGCVVGTPTTFGKDMDSYFFGWALSKTSPKSPASSDATLNYHAAGFGSFQMVLSDAKSAKYSTWASKAKASSTTTPSASASASPSSTPSASVAPTVLNSTYDYIVVGGGPAGIITAERLAETKKKVLLIERGVAPTVQMGNKNALSWNNSLTPHDVPALGSSLSKLGLLDDYLCDDTAGMAGCVLGGGTIVNALAFIHPQEADFNDKWPAGWKWDDVKDAASRLYERNPGSILPSADGKRYDYGMYNVLGGFFKGLGWKSVNQHEQPNEKHQAYGYPSWSVANGIRAGPVRSYLPLAQELDNFSLRLQTKVRRLVRRGGRITGVEVETESGAVEIINIRAGGKVILAAGSMSTPRVLFNSGIGPAKQIENVKSGSTGITVPAQEEWINLPVGENLKDHPMFTINVHTKSNFTAFNTSSVLSGPAAAVQQLYSEGSGVLSEGGHRLQFWTSNEGSDGKTRFYQGSCSVASDGVITMKLYLTHGATSSGVLGIGSSGATVMETDPWLQTDADKEAVTQFLQGLLNDMKNAGFTVPDFGSAADIIAKKTSGDHFVGTTKMGTDDGRTGGTSVVDTNAKVYGTENLYVVDASIHPDLPTGNTQAIVMIAAEAAAAKIIAAGDSVPASSASVSAPAQKTAYPSSAVSSSAVTRVSTTPAASSAAAESTSCDETFTSTVTPAETAASTHATAGSTTRAVLSSTSAAAAGTISSADAASITVVTVTKQVVVTSTTTITVLPTFT
;
A
#
# COMPACT_ATOMS: atom_id res chain seq x y z
N MET A 1 43.45 -51.83 -51.39
CA MET A 1 43.60 -50.80 -52.41
C MET A 1 42.43 -49.85 -52.32
N ARG A 2 42.83 -48.62 -52.15
CA ARG A 2 42.03 -47.37 -52.46
C ARG A 2 40.70 -47.20 -51.86
N SER A 3 40.37 -46.17 -51.31
CA SER A 3 40.74 -44.77 -50.94
C SER A 3 39.48 -44.00 -50.73
N SER A 4 39.42 -43.49 -49.56
CA SER A 4 38.79 -42.30 -49.07
C SER A 4 38.09 -41.31 -50.01
N LEU A 5 36.91 -40.85 -49.67
CA LEU A 5 36.52 -39.44 -49.86
C LEU A 5 35.55 -39.03 -48.69
N PHE A 6 36.10 -38.16 -47.87
CA PHE A 6 35.40 -37.44 -46.83
C PHE A 6 34.64 -36.28 -47.49
N GLY A 7 33.34 -36.20 -47.28
CA GLY A 7 32.50 -35.05 -47.55
C GLY A 7 32.10 -34.40 -46.21
N GLY A 8 32.77 -33.29 -45.89
CA GLY A 8 32.51 -32.56 -44.65
C GLY A 8 31.16 -31.83 -44.68
N LEU A 9 30.35 -32.11 -43.71
CA LEU A 9 29.21 -31.25 -43.30
C LEU A 9 29.73 -30.20 -42.33
N VAL A 10 29.78 -28.96 -42.77
CA VAL A 10 30.00 -27.80 -41.89
C VAL A 10 28.69 -27.52 -41.18
N ALA A 11 28.64 -27.91 -39.92
CA ALA A 11 27.60 -27.46 -39.00
C ALA A 11 27.93 -26.01 -38.59
N LEU A 12 27.15 -25.04 -39.09
CA LEU A 12 27.11 -23.69 -38.53
C LEU A 12 26.40 -23.78 -37.17
N SER A 13 27.19 -23.87 -36.13
CA SER A 13 26.71 -23.56 -34.79
C SER A 13 26.62 -22.04 -34.64
N SER A 14 25.42 -21.50 -34.77
CA SER A 14 25.12 -20.14 -34.29
C SER A 14 25.19 -20.12 -32.77
N ALA A 15 26.36 -19.82 -32.24
CA ALA A 15 26.54 -19.41 -30.87
C ALA A 15 25.94 -18.02 -30.73
N LEU A 16 24.67 -17.97 -30.26
CA LEU A 16 24.16 -16.78 -29.61
C LEU A 16 24.89 -16.67 -28.29
N GLY A 17 25.96 -15.89 -28.27
CA GLY A 17 26.64 -15.50 -27.05
C GLY A 17 25.64 -14.73 -26.18
N ALA A 18 25.26 -15.32 -25.03
CA ALA A 18 24.80 -14.55 -23.92
C ALA A 18 25.94 -13.60 -23.53
N ALA A 19 25.79 -12.31 -23.83
CA ALA A 19 26.71 -11.30 -23.33
C ALA A 19 26.70 -11.41 -21.81
N ALA A 20 27.77 -11.88 -21.21
CA ALA A 20 28.01 -11.83 -19.79
C ALA A 20 27.98 -10.36 -19.42
N MET A 21 27.02 -9.94 -18.53
CA MET A 21 27.02 -8.60 -17.99
C MET A 21 28.35 -8.36 -17.30
N ASN A 22 29.06 -7.32 -17.72
CA ASN A 22 30.36 -6.96 -17.17
C ASN A 22 30.10 -6.21 -15.83
N TYR A 23 30.17 -6.93 -14.71
CA TYR A 23 29.95 -6.38 -13.39
C TYR A 23 31.16 -5.63 -12.82
N ASN A 24 32.32 -5.71 -13.42
CA ASN A 24 33.58 -5.16 -12.91
C ASN A 24 33.88 -3.78 -13.49
N SER A 25 34.45 -2.89 -12.66
CA SER A 25 35.01 -1.61 -13.09
C SER A 25 36.30 -1.81 -13.95
N SER A 26 36.64 -0.83 -14.76
CA SER A 26 37.83 -0.79 -15.58
C SER A 26 38.46 0.61 -15.53
N ALA A 27 39.75 0.68 -15.87
CA ALA A 27 40.51 1.94 -15.92
C ALA A 27 39.93 2.91 -16.98
N TYR A 28 39.77 4.18 -16.62
CA TYR A 28 39.25 5.24 -17.46
C TYR A 28 39.97 6.56 -17.13
N SER A 29 40.56 7.21 -18.12
CA SER A 29 41.15 8.56 -17.96
C SER A 29 40.19 9.60 -18.53
N ASP A 30 39.70 10.52 -17.67
CA ASP A 30 38.90 11.63 -18.14
C ASP A 30 39.76 12.72 -18.77
N SER A 31 39.64 12.91 -20.07
CA SER A 31 40.44 13.88 -20.83
C SER A 31 40.18 15.33 -20.46
N THR A 32 39.03 15.64 -19.84
CA THR A 32 38.65 16.99 -19.44
C THR A 32 39.33 17.43 -18.15
N THR A 33 39.32 16.54 -17.16
CA THR A 33 39.90 16.81 -15.84
C THR A 33 41.33 16.32 -15.67
N GLY A 34 41.72 15.33 -16.47
CA GLY A 34 42.99 14.61 -16.33
C GLY A 34 42.98 13.67 -15.11
N ILE A 35 41.78 13.27 -14.62
CA ILE A 35 41.62 12.35 -13.51
C ILE A 35 41.54 10.93 -14.07
N ASP A 36 42.33 10.03 -13.49
CA ASP A 36 42.29 8.60 -13.80
C ASP A 36 41.34 7.93 -12.81
N PHE A 37 40.25 7.32 -13.31
CA PHE A 37 39.24 6.63 -12.55
C PHE A 37 39.26 5.12 -12.78
N GLN A 38 38.87 4.34 -11.79
CA GLN A 38 38.20 3.08 -11.99
C GLN A 38 36.73 3.37 -12.26
N ARG A 39 36.21 2.97 -13.45
CA ARG A 39 34.87 3.30 -13.89
C ARG A 39 34.07 2.06 -14.29
N TRP A 40 32.83 2.01 -13.85
CA TRP A 40 31.84 1.05 -14.34
C TRP A 40 30.74 1.80 -15.08
N CYS A 41 30.21 1.17 -16.15
CA CYS A 41 29.05 1.68 -16.89
C CYS A 41 28.05 0.57 -17.15
N ASP A 42 26.77 0.88 -17.01
CA ASP A 42 25.68 0.03 -17.47
C ASP A 42 25.52 0.16 -18.98
N GLU A 43 25.79 -0.91 -19.73
CA GLU A 43 25.78 -0.92 -21.20
C GLU A 43 24.38 -0.62 -21.78
N LYS A 44 23.31 -0.93 -21.01
CA LYS A 44 21.94 -0.76 -21.47
C LYS A 44 21.45 0.68 -21.36
N THR A 45 21.78 1.35 -20.26
CA THR A 45 21.30 2.70 -19.99
C THR A 45 22.33 3.78 -20.30
N GLY A 46 23.62 3.46 -20.27
CA GLY A 46 24.72 4.41 -20.38
C GLY A 46 25.05 5.14 -19.06
N PHE A 47 24.44 4.77 -17.94
CA PHE A 47 24.82 5.29 -16.61
C PHE A 47 26.23 4.84 -16.27
N CYS A 48 27.11 5.76 -15.80
CA CYS A 48 28.44 5.40 -15.35
C CYS A 48 28.76 6.00 -13.97
N PHE A 49 29.59 5.28 -13.21
CA PHE A 49 30.22 5.78 -12.00
C PHE A 49 31.74 5.50 -12.03
N GLY A 50 32.53 6.55 -11.84
CA GLY A 50 33.98 6.51 -11.69
C GLY A 50 34.41 6.83 -10.27
N LEU A 51 35.46 6.15 -9.78
CA LEU A 51 36.04 6.34 -8.46
C LEU A 51 37.56 6.52 -8.57
N ALA A 52 38.12 7.50 -7.85
CA ALA A 52 39.56 7.63 -7.64
C ALA A 52 39.89 7.81 -6.16
N LEU A 53 40.92 7.11 -5.68
CA LEU A 53 41.34 7.04 -4.28
C LEU A 53 42.76 7.53 -4.07
N PRO A 54 43.12 8.07 -2.90
CA PRO A 54 44.52 8.27 -2.52
C PRO A 54 45.24 6.91 -2.35
N GLU A 55 46.57 6.88 -2.46
CA GLU A 55 47.35 5.64 -2.22
C GLU A 55 47.07 5.04 -0.84
N THR A 56 46.96 5.89 0.18
CA THR A 56 46.48 5.52 1.50
C THR A 56 45.09 6.12 1.68
N VAL A 57 44.07 5.25 1.68
CA VAL A 57 42.66 5.66 1.83
C VAL A 57 42.42 6.15 3.25
N ASP A 58 41.93 7.38 3.39
CA ASP A 58 41.49 7.92 4.68
C ASP A 58 39.94 8.04 4.69
N SER A 59 39.40 9.24 4.57
CA SER A 59 37.96 9.48 4.64
C SER A 59 37.36 9.93 3.31
N ASP A 60 38.20 10.33 2.36
CA ASP A 60 37.82 11.04 1.16
C ASP A 60 38.03 10.23 -0.11
N PHE A 61 37.22 10.50 -1.14
CA PHE A 61 37.42 9.97 -2.50
C PHE A 61 36.95 10.99 -3.55
N ILE A 62 37.42 10.84 -4.79
CA ILE A 62 36.88 11.60 -5.93
C ILE A 62 35.96 10.68 -6.71
N GLY A 63 34.73 11.17 -6.97
CA GLY A 63 33.71 10.46 -7.74
C GLY A 63 33.34 11.20 -9.02
N GLN A 64 32.90 10.45 -10.05
CA GLN A 64 32.28 10.99 -11.24
C GLN A 64 31.02 10.21 -11.59
N LEU A 65 29.87 10.88 -11.60
CA LEU A 65 28.60 10.36 -12.12
C LEU A 65 28.41 10.82 -13.56
N VAL A 66 28.06 9.90 -14.46
CA VAL A 66 27.55 10.21 -15.80
C VAL A 66 26.12 9.70 -15.86
N VAL A 67 25.18 10.64 -15.92
CA VAL A 67 23.74 10.36 -15.80
C VAL A 67 23.07 10.65 -17.15
N PRO A 68 22.55 9.63 -17.85
CA PRO A 68 21.73 9.83 -19.05
C PRO A 68 20.42 10.54 -18.70
N LEU A 69 20.09 11.59 -19.46
CA LEU A 69 18.91 12.42 -19.29
C LEU A 69 17.91 12.18 -20.42
N SER A 70 16.65 12.48 -20.15
CA SER A 70 15.58 12.51 -21.15
C SER A 70 15.13 13.94 -21.36
N SER A 71 15.59 14.58 -22.47
CA SER A 71 15.29 15.99 -22.76
C SER A 71 15.62 16.92 -21.58
N SER A 72 16.82 16.80 -21.03
CA SER A 72 17.30 17.52 -19.84
C SER A 72 16.58 17.17 -18.51
N ASN A 73 15.80 16.09 -18.47
CA ASN A 73 15.14 15.62 -17.26
C ASN A 73 15.73 14.29 -16.79
N GLY A 74 15.71 14.08 -15.47
CA GLY A 74 16.15 12.86 -14.84
C GLY A 74 17.03 13.10 -13.62
N TRP A 75 17.40 12.02 -12.96
CA TRP A 75 18.43 11.98 -11.92
C TRP A 75 19.15 10.63 -11.95
N GLY A 76 20.37 10.61 -11.49
CA GLY A 76 21.11 9.37 -11.29
C GLY A 76 21.88 9.40 -9.99
N GLY A 77 22.18 8.24 -9.44
CA GLY A 77 22.89 8.14 -8.18
C GLY A 77 23.60 6.81 -7.97
N VAL A 78 24.48 6.81 -7.00
CA VAL A 78 25.25 5.64 -6.55
C VAL A 78 25.03 5.42 -5.06
N SER A 79 24.91 4.16 -4.67
CA SER A 79 25.01 3.70 -3.29
C SER A 79 26.44 3.23 -3.03
N LEU A 80 27.07 3.72 -1.99
CA LEU A 80 28.42 3.29 -1.60
C LEU A 80 28.43 1.92 -0.90
N SER A 81 27.35 1.15 -1.08
CA SER A 81 27.16 -0.25 -0.67
C SER A 81 26.29 -0.96 -1.70
N SER A 82 26.24 -2.29 -1.68
CA SER A 82 25.36 -3.09 -2.56
C SER A 82 23.87 -2.95 -2.23
N SER A 83 23.54 -2.33 -1.10
CA SER A 83 22.18 -2.06 -0.63
C SER A 83 21.82 -0.58 -0.79
N MET A 84 20.54 -0.30 -1.01
CA MET A 84 20.01 1.06 -0.90
C MET A 84 19.88 1.50 0.56
N THR A 85 19.54 0.56 1.46
CA THR A 85 19.25 0.89 2.87
C THR A 85 20.52 0.90 3.72
N LYS A 86 20.60 1.85 4.66
CA LYS A 86 21.74 2.06 5.57
C LYS A 86 23.05 2.39 4.87
N ALA A 87 23.02 2.69 3.60
CA ALA A 87 24.16 3.08 2.80
C ALA A 87 24.17 4.59 2.58
N LEU A 88 25.38 5.17 2.44
CA LEU A 88 25.53 6.54 1.96
C LEU A 88 25.24 6.55 0.46
N LEU A 89 24.24 7.34 0.06
CA LEU A 89 23.82 7.50 -1.32
C LEU A 89 24.23 8.88 -1.84
N ILE A 90 24.67 8.93 -3.08
CA ILE A 90 25.03 10.18 -3.77
C ILE A 90 24.13 10.30 -4.99
N GLY A 91 23.26 11.32 -5.04
CA GLY A 91 22.39 11.63 -6.17
C GLY A 91 22.77 12.94 -6.85
N ALA A 92 22.57 13.03 -8.17
CA ALA A 92 22.76 14.26 -8.95
C ALA A 92 21.68 14.41 -10.03
N TRP A 93 21.23 15.66 -10.26
CA TRP A 93 20.22 16.01 -11.27
C TRP A 93 20.41 17.42 -11.80
N PRO A 94 19.85 17.73 -12.99
CA PRO A 94 19.92 19.08 -13.54
C PRO A 94 18.88 20.03 -12.93
N ASN A 95 19.27 21.29 -12.76
CA ASN A 95 18.38 22.42 -12.48
C ASN A 95 18.77 23.59 -13.40
N GLY A 96 18.19 23.65 -14.61
CA GLY A 96 18.67 24.50 -15.68
C GLY A 96 20.09 24.11 -16.09
N ASP A 97 21.01 25.06 -16.11
CA ASP A 97 22.42 24.84 -16.48
C ASP A 97 23.31 24.46 -15.28
N SER A 98 22.73 24.23 -14.11
CA SER A 98 23.47 23.85 -12.89
C SER A 98 23.14 22.44 -12.43
N VAL A 99 24.14 21.76 -11.84
CA VAL A 99 23.98 20.48 -11.20
C VAL A 99 23.58 20.68 -9.75
N VAL A 100 22.50 20.03 -9.32
CA VAL A 100 22.18 19.86 -7.92
C VAL A 100 22.60 18.44 -7.51
N SER A 101 23.32 18.33 -6.42
CA SER A 101 23.73 17.06 -5.83
C SER A 101 23.31 16.94 -4.38
N SER A 102 23.14 15.71 -3.90
CA SER A 102 22.69 15.44 -2.54
C SER A 102 23.32 14.17 -2.00
N LEU A 103 23.78 14.24 -0.74
CA LEU A 103 24.10 13.06 0.07
C LEU A 103 22.82 12.59 0.76
N ARG A 104 22.53 11.30 0.68
CA ARG A 104 21.31 10.70 1.19
C ARG A 104 21.59 9.42 1.97
N GLU A 105 20.67 9.05 2.83
CA GLU A 105 20.65 7.76 3.51
C GLU A 105 19.21 7.24 3.58
N ALA A 106 18.99 6.01 3.13
CA ALA A 106 17.70 5.37 3.21
C ALA A 106 17.63 4.41 4.40
N GLN A 107 16.70 4.65 5.33
CA GLN A 107 16.45 3.71 6.43
C GLN A 107 15.62 2.49 5.98
N SER A 108 14.86 2.63 4.91
CA SER A 108 14.03 1.60 4.27
C SER A 108 13.96 1.84 2.76
N TYR A 109 13.21 1.02 2.01
CA TYR A 109 12.99 1.22 0.56
C TYR A 109 11.94 2.33 0.29
N THR A 110 12.22 3.51 0.80
CA THR A 110 11.46 4.75 0.60
C THR A 110 12.38 5.82 0.00
N ASN A 111 11.84 7.02 -0.29
CA ASN A 111 12.69 8.14 -0.69
C ASN A 111 13.76 8.40 0.39
N PRO A 112 15.05 8.37 0.04
CA PRO A 112 16.11 8.52 1.02
C PRO A 112 16.15 9.93 1.58
N ASP A 113 16.28 10.05 2.91
CA ASP A 113 16.45 11.32 3.59
C ASP A 113 17.82 11.95 3.28
N VAL A 114 17.94 13.26 3.43
CA VAL A 114 19.22 13.94 3.34
C VAL A 114 20.13 13.44 4.46
N TYR A 115 21.34 13.04 4.12
CA TYR A 115 22.33 12.57 5.08
C TYR A 115 22.67 13.67 6.09
N SER A 116 22.60 13.36 7.37
CA SER A 116 22.81 14.31 8.47
C SER A 116 24.19 14.26 9.11
N GLY A 117 25.10 13.43 8.61
CA GLY A 117 26.47 13.32 9.12
C GLY A 117 27.44 14.36 8.49
N ASP A 118 28.71 14.25 8.87
CA ASP A 118 29.74 15.24 8.52
C ASP A 118 30.27 15.13 7.08
N ALA A 119 29.78 14.19 6.26
CA ALA A 119 30.21 14.05 4.87
C ALA A 119 29.72 15.22 3.99
N SER A 120 30.51 15.59 2.98
CA SER A 120 30.17 16.67 2.04
C SER A 120 30.64 16.40 0.62
N LEU A 121 29.87 16.91 -0.36
CA LEU A 121 30.23 16.90 -1.78
C LEU A 121 30.79 18.25 -2.21
N ASN A 122 31.99 18.27 -2.73
CA ASN A 122 32.65 19.46 -3.27
C ASN A 122 32.82 19.29 -4.78
N GLU A 123 32.10 20.06 -5.57
CA GLU A 123 32.14 20.01 -7.02
C GLU A 123 33.54 20.24 -7.57
N ILE A 124 33.95 19.46 -8.59
CA ILE A 124 35.10 19.73 -9.47
C ILE A 124 34.55 20.30 -10.78
N PRO A 125 34.61 21.64 -10.97
CA PRO A 125 33.92 22.30 -12.09
C PRO A 125 34.39 21.85 -13.48
N ASP A 126 35.68 21.62 -13.66
CA ASP A 126 36.24 21.17 -14.94
C ASP A 126 35.64 19.85 -15.41
N GLY A 127 35.15 19.03 -14.50
CA GLY A 127 34.52 17.73 -14.76
C GLY A 127 33.01 17.72 -14.61
N THR A 128 32.35 18.88 -14.51
CA THR A 128 30.90 18.99 -14.33
C THR A 128 30.28 19.68 -15.54
N SER A 129 29.29 19.04 -16.17
CA SER A 129 28.62 19.55 -17.36
C SER A 129 27.22 18.99 -17.53
N ILE A 130 26.35 19.74 -18.17
CA ILE A 130 24.97 19.32 -18.52
C ILE A 130 24.72 19.60 -19.99
N ASN A 131 24.07 18.68 -20.66
CA ASN A 131 23.45 18.89 -21.96
C ASN A 131 22.08 18.20 -22.05
N SER A 132 21.42 18.24 -23.18
CA SER A 132 20.07 17.65 -23.33
C SER A 132 20.00 16.13 -23.12
N THR A 133 21.12 15.43 -23.17
CA THR A 133 21.18 13.96 -23.14
C THR A 133 21.93 13.40 -21.95
N HIS A 134 22.83 14.17 -21.35
CA HIS A 134 23.66 13.70 -20.23
C HIS A 134 23.97 14.82 -19.22
N LEU A 135 24.10 14.42 -17.97
CA LEU A 135 24.73 15.18 -16.90
C LEU A 135 26.02 14.45 -16.50
N THR A 136 27.13 15.14 -16.45
CA THR A 136 28.37 14.65 -15.83
C THR A 136 28.60 15.47 -14.58
N TYR A 137 28.82 14.81 -13.45
CA TYR A 137 29.09 15.45 -12.17
C TYR A 137 30.32 14.84 -11.53
N THR A 138 31.40 15.61 -11.47
CA THR A 138 32.66 15.23 -10.82
C THR A 138 32.79 15.96 -9.50
N PHE A 139 33.16 15.25 -8.45
CA PHE A 139 33.16 15.77 -7.09
C PHE A 139 34.22 15.12 -6.21
N LEU A 140 34.66 15.85 -5.21
CA LEU A 140 35.38 15.34 -4.06
C LEU A 140 34.36 15.06 -2.94
N CYS A 141 34.27 13.81 -2.49
CA CYS A 141 33.46 13.40 -1.35
C CYS A 141 34.34 13.40 -0.11
N ARG A 142 34.12 14.36 0.77
CA ARG A 142 34.87 14.48 2.03
C ARG A 142 34.13 13.75 3.16
N GLY A 143 34.90 13.00 3.97
CA GLY A 143 34.31 12.27 5.10
C GLY A 143 33.39 11.12 4.69
N CYS A 144 33.47 10.68 3.45
CA CYS A 144 32.50 9.72 2.89
C CYS A 144 32.92 8.24 3.06
N VAL A 145 34.17 7.96 3.43
CA VAL A 145 34.63 6.58 3.67
C VAL A 145 34.58 6.28 5.15
N VAL A 146 33.43 5.76 5.60
CA VAL A 146 33.16 5.50 7.03
C VAL A 146 33.12 4.00 7.38
N GLY A 147 33.23 3.13 6.37
CA GLY A 147 33.23 1.66 6.54
C GLY A 147 31.84 1.03 6.46
N THR A 148 31.83 -0.29 6.45
CA THR A 148 30.59 -1.08 6.32
C THR A 148 29.71 -1.00 7.57
N PRO A 149 28.37 -1.03 7.43
CA PRO A 149 27.63 -1.25 6.20
C PRO A 149 27.34 0.01 5.36
N THR A 150 27.73 1.18 5.81
CA THR A 150 27.34 2.49 5.22
C THR A 150 28.12 2.77 3.94
N THR A 151 29.43 2.45 3.90
CA THR A 151 30.29 2.61 2.75
C THR A 151 31.31 1.47 2.66
N PHE A 152 32.19 1.50 1.69
CA PHE A 152 33.33 0.58 1.63
C PHE A 152 34.39 0.87 2.72
N GLY A 153 35.19 -0.14 3.06
CA GLY A 153 36.28 -0.04 4.04
C GLY A 153 37.58 0.43 3.40
N LYS A 154 38.44 1.11 4.21
CA LYS A 154 39.73 1.69 3.76
C LYS A 154 40.73 0.67 3.18
N ASP A 155 40.69 -0.55 3.68
CA ASP A 155 41.64 -1.63 3.35
C ASP A 155 41.08 -2.68 2.38
N MET A 156 39.94 -2.38 1.73
CA MET A 156 39.30 -3.30 0.79
C MET A 156 39.92 -3.19 -0.62
N ASP A 157 40.17 -4.32 -1.27
CA ASP A 157 40.65 -4.37 -2.64
C ASP A 157 39.54 -4.20 -3.68
N SER A 158 38.31 -4.61 -3.32
CA SER A 158 37.10 -4.42 -4.12
C SER A 158 35.86 -4.38 -3.25
N TYR A 159 34.78 -3.74 -3.74
CA TYR A 159 33.51 -3.68 -3.02
C TYR A 159 32.33 -3.55 -4.00
N PHE A 160 31.14 -3.97 -3.57
CA PHE A 160 29.93 -3.84 -4.37
C PHE A 160 29.22 -2.51 -4.07
N PHE A 161 28.92 -1.80 -5.13
CA PHE A 161 28.16 -0.55 -5.13
C PHE A 161 26.79 -0.78 -5.76
N GLY A 162 25.79 0.00 -5.33
CA GLY A 162 24.50 0.09 -6.01
C GLY A 162 24.46 1.29 -6.95
N TRP A 163 23.60 1.26 -7.95
CA TRP A 163 23.32 2.42 -8.82
C TRP A 163 21.82 2.53 -9.10
N ALA A 164 21.38 3.74 -9.42
CA ALA A 164 19.98 4.05 -9.71
C ALA A 164 19.88 5.16 -10.75
N LEU A 165 18.89 5.07 -11.64
CA LEU A 165 18.61 6.03 -12.71
C LEU A 165 17.11 6.26 -12.88
N SER A 166 16.68 7.53 -12.96
CA SER A 166 15.35 7.93 -13.33
C SER A 166 15.38 8.93 -14.49
N LYS A 167 14.42 8.84 -15.41
CA LYS A 167 14.22 9.83 -16.50
C LYS A 167 13.32 10.99 -16.08
N THR A 168 12.79 10.96 -14.85
CA THR A 168 11.94 12.00 -14.29
C THR A 168 12.73 12.85 -13.31
N SER A 169 12.72 14.16 -13.46
CA SER A 169 13.39 15.09 -12.55
C SER A 169 12.78 15.01 -11.14
N PRO A 170 13.58 15.21 -10.09
CA PRO A 170 13.06 15.32 -8.74
C PRO A 170 12.03 16.44 -8.60
N LYS A 171 11.08 16.26 -7.67
CA LYS A 171 10.15 17.35 -7.30
C LYS A 171 10.95 18.48 -6.64
N SER A 172 10.80 19.71 -7.11
CA SER A 172 11.59 20.87 -6.66
C SER A 172 13.10 20.74 -6.96
N PRO A 173 13.51 20.58 -8.24
CA PRO A 173 14.88 20.27 -8.62
C PRO A 173 15.95 21.30 -8.21
N ALA A 174 15.54 22.50 -7.77
CA ALA A 174 16.42 23.53 -7.24
C ALA A 174 16.93 23.23 -5.82
N SER A 175 16.33 22.28 -5.09
CA SER A 175 16.68 21.95 -3.71
C SER A 175 17.42 20.63 -3.61
N SER A 176 18.49 20.58 -2.80
CA SER A 176 19.24 19.36 -2.50
C SER A 176 18.45 18.36 -1.64
N ASP A 177 17.35 18.79 -1.00
CA ASP A 177 16.41 17.94 -0.26
C ASP A 177 15.21 17.47 -1.10
N ALA A 178 15.22 17.77 -2.42
CA ALA A 178 14.15 17.41 -3.33
C ALA A 178 13.78 15.90 -3.25
N THR A 179 12.51 15.59 -3.29
CA THR A 179 12.03 14.21 -3.38
C THR A 179 12.45 13.59 -4.70
N LEU A 180 13.22 12.50 -4.64
CA LEU A 180 13.65 11.73 -5.81
C LEU A 180 12.49 10.84 -6.27
N ASN A 181 12.22 10.82 -7.58
CA ASN A 181 11.30 9.85 -8.14
C ASN A 181 11.94 8.46 -8.16
N TYR A 182 11.11 7.41 -8.19
CA TYR A 182 11.61 6.04 -8.31
C TYR A 182 12.52 5.87 -9.55
N HIS A 183 13.56 5.07 -9.40
CA HIS A 183 14.60 4.84 -10.39
C HIS A 183 14.18 3.82 -11.47
N ALA A 184 13.03 4.06 -12.12
CA ALA A 184 12.43 3.16 -13.11
C ALA A 184 13.23 2.97 -14.37
N ALA A 185 14.17 3.87 -14.68
CA ALA A 185 15.00 3.78 -15.88
C ALA A 185 16.12 2.74 -15.76
N GLY A 186 16.51 2.39 -14.51
CA GLY A 186 17.49 1.35 -14.24
C GLY A 186 18.03 1.39 -12.83
N PHE A 187 18.39 0.25 -12.31
CA PHE A 187 19.09 0.08 -11.04
C PHE A 187 19.76 -1.28 -10.99
N GLY A 188 20.72 -1.43 -10.09
CA GLY A 188 21.44 -2.69 -9.93
C GLY A 188 22.66 -2.54 -9.04
N SER A 189 23.52 -3.54 -9.07
CA SER A 189 24.79 -3.56 -8.34
C SER A 189 25.94 -3.85 -9.31
N PHE A 190 27.11 -3.28 -9.01
CA PHE A 190 28.35 -3.53 -9.75
C PHE A 190 29.54 -3.63 -8.79
N GLN A 191 30.61 -4.25 -9.21
CA GLN A 191 31.83 -4.36 -8.44
C GLN A 191 32.84 -3.27 -8.84
N MET A 192 33.29 -2.50 -7.86
CA MET A 192 34.36 -1.51 -7.99
C MET A 192 35.67 -2.15 -7.50
N VAL A 193 36.72 -2.16 -8.33
CA VAL A 193 38.07 -2.60 -7.94
C VAL A 193 38.77 -1.42 -7.30
N LEU A 194 38.78 -1.38 -5.96
CA LEU A 194 39.30 -0.26 -5.18
C LEU A 194 40.83 -0.16 -5.19
N SER A 195 41.51 -1.31 -5.28
CA SER A 195 42.98 -1.35 -5.42
C SER A 195 43.46 -0.56 -6.64
N ASP A 196 42.75 -0.68 -7.76
CA ASP A 196 43.09 -0.08 -9.03
C ASP A 196 42.65 1.40 -9.16
N ALA A 197 41.81 1.86 -8.22
CA ALA A 197 41.37 3.25 -8.11
C ALA A 197 42.39 4.16 -7.40
N LYS A 198 43.46 3.60 -6.79
CA LYS A 198 44.46 4.31 -6.01
C LYS A 198 45.45 5.04 -6.90
N SER A 199 45.82 6.31 -6.54
CA SER A 199 46.76 7.10 -7.32
C SER A 199 47.53 8.13 -6.48
N ALA A 200 48.85 8.21 -6.69
CA ALA A 200 49.71 9.24 -6.16
C ALA A 200 49.33 10.68 -6.59
N LYS A 201 48.59 10.78 -7.73
CA LYS A 201 48.12 12.08 -8.25
C LYS A 201 46.87 12.61 -7.55
N TYR A 202 46.27 11.82 -6.63
CA TYR A 202 44.99 12.12 -5.98
C TYR A 202 44.94 13.51 -5.37
N SER A 203 45.96 13.92 -4.61
CA SER A 203 46.03 15.25 -3.99
C SER A 203 45.95 16.39 -4.99
N THR A 204 46.57 16.25 -6.11
CA THR A 204 46.52 17.21 -7.23
C THR A 204 45.12 17.31 -7.79
N TRP A 205 44.42 16.18 -7.95
CA TRP A 205 43.04 16.15 -8.43
C TRP A 205 42.06 16.70 -7.42
N ALA A 206 42.22 16.36 -6.13
CA ALA A 206 41.39 16.84 -5.03
C ALA A 206 41.46 18.38 -4.85
N SER A 207 42.62 18.98 -5.20
CA SER A 207 42.77 20.43 -5.13
C SER A 207 41.94 21.22 -6.15
N LYS A 208 41.38 20.53 -7.18
CA LYS A 208 40.49 21.14 -8.18
C LYS A 208 39.08 21.36 -7.66
N ALA A 209 38.72 20.77 -6.51
CA ALA A 209 37.39 20.88 -5.93
C ALA A 209 37.14 22.29 -5.38
N LYS A 210 35.95 22.85 -5.58
CA LYS A 210 35.51 24.11 -4.97
C LYS A 210 35.63 24.02 -3.45
N ALA A 211 36.11 25.11 -2.79
CA ALA A 211 36.12 25.20 -1.34
C ALA A 211 34.69 25.11 -0.82
N SER A 212 34.48 24.31 0.25
CA SER A 212 33.21 24.26 0.93
C SER A 212 32.87 25.64 1.52
N SER A 213 31.77 26.25 1.10
CA SER A 213 31.26 27.46 1.75
C SER A 213 30.58 27.08 3.07
N THR A 214 31.37 26.72 4.06
CA THR A 214 30.91 26.69 5.46
C THR A 214 30.81 28.10 5.97
N THR A 215 29.66 28.72 5.91
CA THR A 215 29.36 29.95 6.66
C THR A 215 29.13 29.60 8.12
N THR A 216 30.19 29.70 8.89
CA THR A 216 30.09 29.92 10.35
C THR A 216 29.65 31.37 10.53
N PRO A 217 28.62 31.71 11.29
CA PRO A 217 28.26 33.11 11.53
C PRO A 217 29.23 33.75 12.50
N SER A 218 30.21 34.55 11.98
CA SER A 218 30.91 35.53 12.78
C SER A 218 30.17 36.86 12.64
N ALA A 219 29.75 37.39 13.77
CA ALA A 219 29.06 38.64 13.89
C ALA A 219 29.93 39.81 13.38
N SER A 220 29.49 40.52 12.33
CA SER A 220 29.81 41.92 12.09
C SER A 220 28.69 42.57 11.29
N ALA A 221 28.12 43.59 11.90
CA ALA A 221 27.01 44.38 11.39
C ALA A 221 27.42 45.16 10.14
N SER A 222 26.65 45.06 9.08
CA SER A 222 26.40 46.19 8.17
C SER A 222 25.08 45.95 7.41
N ALA A 223 24.25 46.96 7.46
CA ALA A 223 22.84 46.93 7.02
C ALA A 223 22.66 46.94 5.51
N SER A 224 21.60 46.28 5.10
CA SER A 224 20.66 46.51 3.94
C SER A 224 20.64 45.47 2.83
N PRO A 225 19.48 45.20 2.24
CA PRO A 225 18.13 45.28 2.76
C PRO A 225 17.44 43.93 2.97
N SER A 226 16.57 43.91 3.93
CA SER A 226 15.59 42.86 4.27
C SER A 226 14.93 42.26 3.05
N SER A 227 15.23 41.02 2.71
CA SER A 227 14.29 40.16 2.04
C SER A 227 13.31 39.64 3.11
N THR A 228 12.14 40.22 3.12
CA THR A 228 10.99 39.77 3.90
C THR A 228 10.81 38.28 3.68
N PRO A 229 10.58 37.45 4.73
CA PRO A 229 10.15 36.09 4.56
C PRO A 229 8.88 36.13 3.70
N SER A 230 8.83 35.36 2.63
CA SER A 230 7.62 35.19 1.86
C SER A 230 6.51 34.81 2.83
N ALA A 231 5.57 35.72 3.04
CA ALA A 231 4.42 35.48 3.89
C ALA A 231 3.75 34.23 3.36
N SER A 232 3.61 33.20 4.18
CA SER A 232 2.81 32.02 3.85
C SER A 232 1.44 32.54 3.43
N VAL A 233 1.07 32.34 2.16
CA VAL A 233 -0.25 32.73 1.67
C VAL A 233 -1.27 32.02 2.53
N ALA A 234 -2.11 32.79 3.24
CA ALA A 234 -3.14 32.19 4.08
C ALA A 234 -4.05 31.27 3.23
N PRO A 235 -4.43 30.11 3.76
CA PRO A 235 -5.29 29.16 3.02
C PRO A 235 -6.56 29.83 2.52
N THR A 236 -6.94 29.55 1.28
CA THR A 236 -8.22 30.04 0.72
C THR A 236 -9.38 29.25 1.32
N VAL A 237 -10.28 29.93 2.01
CA VAL A 237 -11.49 29.28 2.55
C VAL A 237 -12.56 29.18 1.46
N LEU A 238 -12.98 27.95 1.12
CA LEU A 238 -14.03 27.74 0.12
C LEU A 238 -15.41 27.99 0.71
N ASN A 239 -16.31 28.55 -0.10
CA ASN A 239 -17.70 28.83 0.31
C ASN A 239 -18.58 27.56 0.36
N SER A 240 -18.16 26.47 -0.30
CA SER A 240 -18.92 25.21 -0.29
C SER A 240 -18.82 24.51 1.05
N THR A 241 -19.93 23.97 1.50
CA THR A 241 -20.03 23.16 2.73
C THR A 241 -20.66 21.81 2.44
N TYR A 242 -20.30 20.79 3.20
CA TYR A 242 -20.77 19.42 3.03
C TYR A 242 -21.33 18.87 4.35
N ASP A 243 -22.23 17.90 4.26
CA ASP A 243 -22.70 17.14 5.41
C ASP A 243 -21.68 16.07 5.81
N TYR A 244 -21.01 15.47 4.79
CA TYR A 244 -19.95 14.51 4.98
C TYR A 244 -18.75 14.87 4.09
N ILE A 245 -17.56 14.80 4.67
CA ILE A 245 -16.29 14.84 3.92
C ILE A 245 -15.58 13.51 4.18
N VAL A 246 -15.36 12.74 3.13
CA VAL A 246 -14.62 11.47 3.15
C VAL A 246 -13.23 11.71 2.58
N VAL A 247 -12.20 11.41 3.38
CA VAL A 247 -10.79 11.69 3.07
C VAL A 247 -10.11 10.39 2.67
N GLY A 248 -9.77 10.24 1.40
CA GLY A 248 -9.17 9.06 0.79
C GLY A 248 -10.18 8.27 -0.06
N GLY A 249 -9.88 8.16 -1.35
CA GLY A 249 -10.67 7.42 -2.35
C GLY A 249 -10.23 5.96 -2.50
N GLY A 250 -9.69 5.33 -1.43
CA GLY A 250 -9.46 3.90 -1.38
C GLY A 250 -10.78 3.08 -1.29
N PRO A 251 -10.71 1.74 -1.22
CA PRO A 251 -11.92 0.91 -1.24
C PRO A 251 -12.91 1.28 -0.14
N ALA A 252 -12.44 1.49 1.08
CA ALA A 252 -13.29 1.85 2.20
C ALA A 252 -13.91 3.24 2.04
N GLY A 253 -13.14 4.22 1.53
CA GLY A 253 -13.63 5.57 1.33
C GLY A 253 -14.70 5.66 0.24
N ILE A 254 -14.54 4.95 -0.88
CA ILE A 254 -15.54 4.91 -1.96
C ILE A 254 -16.83 4.27 -1.46
N ILE A 255 -16.76 3.11 -0.78
CA ILE A 255 -17.94 2.44 -0.20
C ILE A 255 -18.65 3.36 0.78
N THR A 256 -17.90 3.95 1.72
CA THR A 256 -18.47 4.85 2.72
C THR A 256 -19.12 6.08 2.10
N ALA A 257 -18.48 6.69 1.11
CA ALA A 257 -19.00 7.88 0.43
C ALA A 257 -20.30 7.59 -0.34
N GLU A 258 -20.36 6.45 -1.03
CA GLU A 258 -21.58 6.01 -1.72
C GLU A 258 -22.72 5.76 -0.72
N ARG A 259 -22.46 4.98 0.33
CA ARG A 259 -23.43 4.68 1.38
C ARG A 259 -23.99 5.94 2.06
N LEU A 260 -23.12 6.93 2.31
CA LEU A 260 -23.53 8.22 2.87
C LEU A 260 -24.33 9.05 1.86
N ALA A 261 -24.00 9.00 0.58
CA ALA A 261 -24.73 9.71 -0.46
C ALA A 261 -26.16 9.17 -0.68
N GLU A 262 -26.40 7.86 -0.48
CA GLU A 262 -27.75 7.27 -0.48
C GLU A 262 -28.69 7.95 0.52
N THR A 263 -28.16 8.58 1.59
CA THR A 263 -28.96 9.30 2.59
C THR A 263 -29.46 10.67 2.14
N LYS A 264 -29.18 11.09 0.89
CA LYS A 264 -29.48 12.41 0.34
C LYS A 264 -28.73 13.57 0.99
N LYS A 265 -27.73 13.30 1.82
CA LYS A 265 -26.84 14.29 2.43
C LYS A 265 -25.74 14.66 1.45
N LYS A 266 -25.23 15.89 1.49
CA LYS A 266 -24.18 16.35 0.59
C LYS A 266 -22.83 15.76 0.98
N VAL A 267 -22.26 14.91 0.12
CA VAL A 267 -21.02 14.16 0.35
C VAL A 267 -19.92 14.67 -0.57
N LEU A 268 -18.72 14.87 -0.02
CA LEU A 268 -17.50 15.10 -0.77
C LEU A 268 -16.51 13.96 -0.51
N LEU A 269 -16.09 13.27 -1.56
CA LEU A 269 -14.95 12.34 -1.53
C LEU A 269 -13.72 13.06 -2.08
N ILE A 270 -12.62 13.03 -1.31
CA ILE A 270 -11.34 13.66 -1.67
C ILE A 270 -10.28 12.56 -1.82
N GLU A 271 -9.61 12.53 -2.97
CA GLU A 271 -8.49 11.63 -3.25
C GLU A 271 -7.26 12.42 -3.72
N ARG A 272 -6.09 12.08 -3.17
CA ARG A 272 -4.82 12.73 -3.52
C ARG A 272 -4.28 12.28 -4.87
N GLY A 273 -4.62 11.06 -5.29
CA GLY A 273 -4.12 10.42 -6.50
C GLY A 273 -4.93 10.74 -7.75
N VAL A 274 -4.49 10.13 -8.83
CA VAL A 274 -5.04 10.28 -10.18
C VAL A 274 -6.24 9.34 -10.42
N ALA A 275 -6.93 9.54 -11.56
CA ALA A 275 -7.96 8.62 -12.04
C ALA A 275 -7.33 7.28 -12.49
N PRO A 276 -7.94 6.11 -12.15
CA PRO A 276 -7.35 4.80 -12.46
C PRO A 276 -7.66 4.29 -13.86
N THR A 277 -8.75 4.74 -14.50
CA THR A 277 -9.26 4.17 -15.75
C THR A 277 -9.33 5.19 -16.87
N VAL A 278 -9.28 4.73 -18.12
CA VAL A 278 -9.41 5.59 -19.32
C VAL A 278 -10.75 6.35 -19.30
N GLN A 279 -11.84 5.69 -18.88
CA GLN A 279 -13.18 6.31 -18.81
C GLN A 279 -13.22 7.48 -17.82
N MET A 280 -12.33 7.51 -16.85
CA MET A 280 -12.20 8.60 -15.87
C MET A 280 -11.12 9.63 -16.24
N GLY A 281 -10.52 9.50 -17.43
CA GLY A 281 -9.52 10.44 -17.94
C GLY A 281 -8.06 10.02 -17.79
N ASN A 282 -7.77 8.78 -17.38
CA ASN A 282 -6.40 8.25 -17.39
C ASN A 282 -5.90 8.12 -18.84
N LYS A 283 -4.67 8.58 -19.09
CA LYS A 283 -4.08 8.61 -20.44
C LYS A 283 -3.23 7.38 -20.78
N ASN A 284 -2.99 6.50 -19.83
CA ASN A 284 -2.13 5.33 -19.98
C ASN A 284 -2.90 4.13 -20.59
N ALA A 285 -3.55 4.34 -21.73
CA ALA A 285 -4.26 3.29 -22.44
C ALA A 285 -3.31 2.27 -23.07
N LEU A 286 -3.74 1.00 -23.15
CA LEU A 286 -3.03 -0.03 -23.89
C LEU A 286 -3.04 0.29 -25.39
N SER A 287 -1.91 0.09 -26.08
CA SER A 287 -1.76 0.41 -27.52
C SER A 287 -2.71 -0.39 -28.44
N TRP A 288 -3.12 -1.57 -28.00
CA TRP A 288 -4.04 -2.47 -28.72
C TRP A 288 -5.50 -2.42 -28.22
N ASN A 289 -5.73 -1.73 -27.10
CA ASN A 289 -7.06 -1.51 -26.53
C ASN A 289 -7.10 -0.15 -25.81
N ASN A 290 -7.59 0.86 -26.52
CA ASN A 290 -7.62 2.25 -26.07
C ASN A 290 -8.67 2.55 -24.98
N SER A 291 -9.46 1.54 -24.58
CA SER A 291 -10.46 1.67 -23.49
C SER A 291 -9.97 1.16 -22.15
N LEU A 292 -8.81 0.50 -22.09
CA LEU A 292 -8.25 -0.12 -20.89
C LEU A 292 -6.85 0.39 -20.60
N THR A 293 -6.54 0.53 -19.31
CA THR A 293 -5.18 0.70 -18.82
C THR A 293 -4.55 -0.68 -18.53
N PRO A 294 -3.23 -0.80 -18.39
CA PRO A 294 -2.60 -2.04 -17.95
C PRO A 294 -3.16 -2.57 -16.60
N HIS A 295 -3.61 -1.67 -15.72
CA HIS A 295 -4.18 -2.02 -14.41
C HIS A 295 -5.55 -2.70 -14.52
N ASP A 296 -6.27 -2.49 -15.62
CA ASP A 296 -7.57 -3.13 -15.85
C ASP A 296 -7.44 -4.61 -16.23
N VAL A 297 -6.27 -5.04 -16.77
CA VAL A 297 -6.06 -6.41 -17.26
C VAL A 297 -5.68 -7.34 -16.12
N PRO A 298 -6.52 -8.33 -15.75
CA PRO A 298 -6.28 -9.20 -14.60
C PRO A 298 -4.94 -9.95 -14.65
N ALA A 299 -4.54 -10.43 -15.82
CA ALA A 299 -3.28 -11.17 -15.99
C ALA A 299 -2.03 -10.34 -15.62
N LEU A 300 -2.10 -9.01 -15.66
CA LEU A 300 -1.01 -8.12 -15.27
C LEU A 300 -0.96 -7.86 -13.76
N GLY A 301 -2.03 -8.11 -13.00
CA GLY A 301 -2.17 -7.71 -11.60
C GLY A 301 -0.99 -8.10 -10.70
N SER A 302 -0.47 -9.32 -10.84
CA SER A 302 0.70 -9.79 -10.08
C SER A 302 2.06 -9.37 -10.65
N SER A 303 2.07 -8.72 -11.83
CA SER A 303 3.27 -8.32 -12.55
C SER A 303 3.46 -6.81 -12.66
N LEU A 304 2.53 -5.99 -12.12
CA LEU A 304 2.56 -4.53 -12.26
C LEU A 304 3.89 -3.92 -11.77
N SER A 305 4.37 -4.32 -10.59
CA SER A 305 5.65 -3.86 -10.05
C SER A 305 6.83 -4.28 -10.93
N LYS A 306 6.87 -5.55 -11.35
CA LYS A 306 7.95 -6.08 -12.22
C LYS A 306 8.00 -5.38 -13.58
N LEU A 307 6.85 -4.86 -14.05
CA LEU A 307 6.74 -4.16 -15.33
C LEU A 307 6.91 -2.64 -15.20
N GLY A 308 7.20 -2.11 -14.01
CA GLY A 308 7.35 -0.67 -13.76
C GLY A 308 6.07 0.13 -13.95
N LEU A 309 4.92 -0.47 -13.65
CA LEU A 309 3.60 0.14 -13.89
C LEU A 309 2.97 0.75 -12.62
N LEU A 310 3.71 0.78 -11.51
CA LEU A 310 3.19 1.26 -10.23
C LEU A 310 3.66 2.67 -9.86
N ASP A 311 4.69 3.21 -10.52
CA ASP A 311 5.40 4.42 -10.07
C ASP A 311 4.48 5.65 -9.93
N ASP A 312 3.54 5.83 -10.87
CA ASP A 312 2.58 6.95 -10.83
C ASP A 312 1.38 6.71 -9.88
N TYR A 313 1.29 5.53 -9.28
CA TYR A 313 0.12 5.08 -8.51
C TYR A 313 0.41 4.80 -7.04
N LEU A 314 1.68 4.84 -6.63
CA LEU A 314 2.09 4.65 -5.24
C LEU A 314 2.36 5.97 -4.53
N CYS A 315 2.16 5.97 -3.22
CA CYS A 315 2.52 7.08 -2.36
C CYS A 315 4.04 7.11 -2.15
N ASP A 316 4.62 8.29 -2.22
CA ASP A 316 6.05 8.55 -2.01
C ASP A 316 6.39 8.98 -0.56
N ASP A 317 5.37 9.19 0.28
CA ASP A 317 5.49 9.72 1.63
C ASP A 317 4.94 8.75 2.71
N THR A 318 4.96 7.44 2.42
CA THR A 318 4.49 6.40 3.34
C THR A 318 5.58 5.37 3.62
N ALA A 319 5.63 4.89 4.86
CA ALA A 319 6.62 3.91 5.33
C ALA A 319 6.52 2.52 4.67
N GLY A 320 5.41 2.21 4.01
CA GLY A 320 5.17 0.99 3.27
C GLY A 320 4.36 1.28 2.02
N MET A 321 4.22 0.29 1.14
CA MET A 321 3.49 0.44 -0.12
C MET A 321 2.02 0.82 0.15
N ALA A 322 1.58 1.93 -0.45
CA ALA A 322 0.20 2.39 -0.41
C ALA A 322 -0.20 2.98 -1.76
N GLY A 323 -1.43 2.71 -2.21
CA GLY A 323 -1.94 3.26 -3.47
C GLY A 323 -2.36 4.72 -3.31
N CYS A 324 -1.74 5.62 -4.08
CA CYS A 324 -2.10 7.04 -4.25
C CYS A 324 -2.82 7.22 -5.60
N VAL A 325 -3.95 6.58 -5.70
CA VAL A 325 -4.81 6.53 -6.90
C VAL A 325 -6.25 6.31 -6.44
N LEU A 326 -7.23 6.83 -7.14
CA LEU A 326 -8.63 6.52 -6.83
C LEU A 326 -8.88 5.01 -6.94
N GLY A 327 -9.40 4.40 -5.89
CA GLY A 327 -9.47 2.95 -5.68
C GLY A 327 -8.36 2.41 -4.78
N GLY A 328 -7.30 3.19 -4.52
CA GLY A 328 -6.22 2.83 -3.60
C GLY A 328 -5.62 1.46 -3.91
N GLY A 329 -5.41 0.66 -2.87
CA GLY A 329 -4.83 -0.69 -3.00
C GLY A 329 -5.55 -1.62 -3.98
N THR A 330 -6.86 -1.43 -4.26
CA THR A 330 -7.61 -2.28 -5.20
C THR A 330 -7.22 -2.08 -6.67
N ILE A 331 -6.49 -1.01 -7.00
CA ILE A 331 -5.97 -0.74 -8.34
C ILE A 331 -4.57 -1.32 -8.53
N VAL A 332 -3.75 -1.29 -7.50
CA VAL A 332 -2.32 -1.66 -7.57
C VAL A 332 -2.03 -3.10 -7.12
N ASN A 333 -2.99 -3.81 -6.53
CA ASN A 333 -2.81 -5.15 -5.99
C ASN A 333 -2.90 -6.27 -7.06
N ALA A 334 -2.59 -7.49 -6.63
CA ALA A 334 -2.65 -8.70 -7.44
C ALA A 334 -4.07 -9.34 -7.50
N LEU A 335 -5.13 -8.57 -7.24
CA LEU A 335 -6.55 -8.93 -7.38
C LEU A 335 -7.08 -9.97 -6.38
N ALA A 336 -6.29 -10.49 -5.45
CA ALA A 336 -6.76 -11.50 -4.51
C ALA A 336 -7.95 -10.99 -3.68
N PHE A 337 -9.09 -11.70 -3.75
CA PHE A 337 -10.33 -11.35 -3.07
C PHE A 337 -10.77 -12.52 -2.17
N ILE A 338 -10.11 -12.61 -1.02
CA ILE A 338 -10.28 -13.72 -0.10
C ILE A 338 -11.45 -13.43 0.84
N HIS A 339 -12.50 -14.25 0.77
CA HIS A 339 -13.58 -14.17 1.76
C HIS A 339 -13.02 -14.50 3.14
N PRO A 340 -13.19 -13.62 4.15
CA PRO A 340 -12.75 -13.90 5.50
C PRO A 340 -13.51 -15.07 6.10
N GLN A 341 -12.84 -15.83 6.98
CA GLN A 341 -13.53 -16.77 7.85
C GLN A 341 -14.23 -16.00 8.99
N GLU A 342 -15.25 -16.59 9.59
CA GLU A 342 -15.98 -15.97 10.70
C GLU A 342 -15.07 -15.61 11.87
N ALA A 343 -14.05 -16.42 12.13
CA ALA A 343 -13.05 -16.18 13.16
C ALA A 343 -12.29 -14.87 12.98
N ASP A 344 -12.11 -14.38 11.74
CA ASP A 344 -11.41 -13.12 11.46
C ASP A 344 -12.15 -11.91 12.10
N PHE A 345 -13.46 -12.00 12.26
CA PHE A 345 -14.27 -11.03 13.03
C PHE A 345 -14.50 -11.48 14.48
N ASN A 346 -14.68 -12.79 14.72
CA ASN A 346 -15.08 -13.29 16.03
C ASN A 346 -13.97 -13.26 17.08
N ASP A 347 -12.69 -13.22 16.67
CA ASP A 347 -11.56 -13.22 17.63
C ASP A 347 -11.35 -11.83 18.25
N LYS A 348 -10.80 -10.86 17.53
CA LYS A 348 -10.30 -9.58 18.10
C LYS A 348 -11.25 -8.39 18.00
N TRP A 349 -12.19 -8.43 17.08
CA TRP A 349 -13.12 -7.32 16.95
C TRP A 349 -14.03 -7.21 18.19
N PRO A 350 -14.42 -6.01 18.61
CA PRO A 350 -15.31 -5.83 19.79
C PRO A 350 -16.74 -6.32 19.51
N ALA A 351 -17.57 -6.38 20.56
CA ALA A 351 -19.01 -6.61 20.42
C ALA A 351 -19.64 -5.57 19.48
N GLY A 352 -20.59 -5.99 18.66
CA GLY A 352 -21.19 -5.22 17.58
C GLY A 352 -20.38 -5.24 16.28
N TRP A 353 -19.29 -6.06 16.24
CA TRP A 353 -18.45 -6.31 15.06
C TRP A 353 -18.11 -7.78 14.88
N LYS A 354 -18.78 -8.69 15.59
CA LYS A 354 -18.64 -10.12 15.36
C LYS A 354 -19.30 -10.51 14.04
N TRP A 355 -19.00 -11.69 13.54
CA TRP A 355 -19.51 -12.12 12.23
C TRP A 355 -21.02 -11.93 12.10
N ASP A 356 -21.78 -12.31 13.12
CA ASP A 356 -23.23 -12.12 13.14
C ASP A 356 -23.68 -10.66 13.05
N ASP A 357 -22.84 -9.72 13.51
CA ASP A 357 -23.11 -8.29 13.43
C ASP A 357 -22.79 -7.68 12.06
N VAL A 358 -21.87 -8.31 11.28
CA VAL A 358 -21.36 -7.78 10.01
C VAL A 358 -21.74 -8.61 8.78
N LYS A 359 -22.37 -9.76 8.93
CA LYS A 359 -22.72 -10.66 7.80
C LYS A 359 -23.65 -10.01 6.77
N ASP A 360 -24.54 -9.10 7.19
CA ASP A 360 -25.40 -8.36 6.27
C ASP A 360 -24.60 -7.34 5.46
N ALA A 361 -23.57 -6.74 6.04
CA ALA A 361 -22.60 -5.90 5.32
C ALA A 361 -21.77 -6.73 4.32
N ALA A 362 -21.38 -7.95 4.72
CA ALA A 362 -20.71 -8.90 3.81
C ALA A 362 -21.62 -9.29 2.63
N SER A 363 -22.88 -9.60 2.89
CA SER A 363 -23.86 -9.94 1.86
C SER A 363 -24.04 -8.81 0.85
N ARG A 364 -24.21 -7.56 1.34
CA ARG A 364 -24.30 -6.38 0.46
C ARG A 364 -23.06 -6.19 -0.39
N LEU A 365 -21.86 -6.36 0.22
CA LEU A 365 -20.62 -6.29 -0.54
C LEU A 365 -20.57 -7.34 -1.64
N TYR A 366 -20.91 -8.58 -1.34
CA TYR A 366 -20.84 -9.68 -2.31
C TYR A 366 -21.88 -9.58 -3.43
N GLU A 367 -23.02 -8.93 -3.19
CA GLU A 367 -23.97 -8.58 -4.27
C GLU A 367 -23.35 -7.59 -5.27
N ARG A 368 -22.56 -6.63 -4.82
CA ARG A 368 -21.94 -5.57 -5.65
C ARG A 368 -20.56 -5.94 -6.19
N ASN A 369 -19.80 -6.72 -5.43
CA ASN A 369 -18.45 -7.16 -5.77
C ASN A 369 -18.24 -8.62 -5.33
N PRO A 370 -18.81 -9.59 -6.04
CA PRO A 370 -18.81 -10.99 -5.60
C PRO A 370 -17.42 -11.64 -5.60
N GLY A 371 -16.50 -11.14 -6.44
CA GLY A 371 -15.29 -11.85 -6.78
C GLY A 371 -15.58 -13.05 -7.71
N SER A 372 -14.54 -13.73 -8.15
CA SER A 372 -14.69 -14.92 -8.99
C SER A 372 -13.52 -15.88 -8.85
N ILE A 373 -13.81 -17.16 -8.78
CA ILE A 373 -12.82 -18.24 -8.94
C ILE A 373 -12.76 -18.76 -10.39
N LEU A 374 -13.66 -18.27 -11.25
CA LEU A 374 -13.74 -18.62 -12.67
C LEU A 374 -14.20 -17.37 -13.46
N PRO A 375 -13.30 -16.42 -13.71
CA PRO A 375 -13.67 -15.12 -14.28
C PRO A 375 -13.88 -15.12 -15.81
N SER A 376 -13.47 -16.17 -16.51
CA SER A 376 -13.63 -16.29 -17.98
C SER A 376 -15.09 -16.52 -18.34
N ALA A 377 -15.65 -15.69 -19.23
CA ALA A 377 -17.06 -15.71 -19.60
C ALA A 377 -17.48 -17.01 -20.30
N ASP A 378 -16.55 -17.71 -20.97
CA ASP A 378 -16.81 -19.01 -21.60
C ASP A 378 -16.82 -20.18 -20.60
N GLY A 379 -16.65 -19.91 -19.30
CA GLY A 379 -16.66 -20.92 -18.25
C GLY A 379 -15.44 -21.86 -18.25
N LYS A 380 -14.37 -21.50 -18.99
CA LYS A 380 -13.14 -22.30 -19.02
C LYS A 380 -12.06 -21.67 -18.15
N ARG A 381 -11.13 -22.51 -17.69
CA ARG A 381 -9.91 -22.11 -17.04
C ARG A 381 -8.75 -22.18 -18.02
N TYR A 382 -7.90 -21.16 -17.94
CA TYR A 382 -6.72 -21.04 -18.78
C TYR A 382 -5.47 -21.16 -17.93
N ASP A 383 -4.37 -21.68 -18.50
CA ASP A 383 -3.04 -21.75 -17.85
C ASP A 383 -3.06 -22.47 -16.48
N TYR A 384 -3.78 -23.59 -16.39
CA TYR A 384 -3.94 -24.34 -15.13
C TYR A 384 -2.94 -25.51 -14.96
N GLY A 385 -1.91 -25.62 -15.81
CA GLY A 385 -0.90 -26.69 -15.70
C GLY A 385 -0.23 -26.75 -14.33
N MET A 386 0.15 -25.59 -13.78
CA MET A 386 0.71 -25.49 -12.44
C MET A 386 -0.29 -25.92 -11.34
N TYR A 387 -1.58 -25.58 -11.48
CA TYR A 387 -2.62 -26.01 -10.56
C TYR A 387 -2.69 -27.53 -10.43
N ASN A 388 -2.62 -28.24 -11.56
CA ASN A 388 -2.65 -29.73 -11.55
C ASN A 388 -1.46 -30.31 -10.78
N VAL A 389 -0.28 -29.71 -10.92
CA VAL A 389 0.95 -30.15 -10.22
C VAL A 389 0.82 -29.93 -8.72
N LEU A 390 0.54 -28.71 -8.28
CA LEU A 390 0.43 -28.38 -6.85
C LEU A 390 -0.83 -28.98 -6.21
N GLY A 391 -1.94 -29.00 -6.91
CA GLY A 391 -3.17 -29.66 -6.43
C GLY A 391 -2.97 -31.14 -6.21
N GLY A 392 -2.20 -31.81 -7.11
CA GLY A 392 -1.76 -33.18 -6.93
C GLY A 392 -0.90 -33.39 -5.69
N PHE A 393 0.04 -32.46 -5.43
CA PHE A 393 0.88 -32.45 -4.24
C PHE A 393 0.04 -32.31 -2.95
N PHE A 394 -0.80 -31.29 -2.83
CA PHE A 394 -1.65 -31.09 -1.66
C PHE A 394 -2.65 -32.21 -1.45
N LYS A 395 -3.23 -32.74 -2.53
CA LYS A 395 -4.07 -33.94 -2.46
C LYS A 395 -3.31 -35.15 -1.94
N GLY A 396 -2.05 -35.30 -2.35
CA GLY A 396 -1.16 -36.37 -1.86
C GLY A 396 -0.86 -36.26 -0.36
N LEU A 397 -0.86 -35.06 0.20
CA LEU A 397 -0.75 -34.79 1.63
C LEU A 397 -2.09 -34.96 2.39
N GLY A 398 -3.19 -35.28 1.70
CA GLY A 398 -4.51 -35.41 2.30
C GLY A 398 -5.27 -34.10 2.51
N TRP A 399 -4.79 -32.99 1.91
CA TRP A 399 -5.46 -31.69 2.05
C TRP A 399 -6.76 -31.64 1.25
N LYS A 400 -7.71 -30.84 1.73
CA LYS A 400 -9.02 -30.65 1.10
C LYS A 400 -8.94 -29.66 -0.08
N SER A 401 -9.56 -30.01 -1.20
CA SER A 401 -9.83 -29.04 -2.27
C SER A 401 -11.13 -28.29 -1.94
N VAL A 402 -11.07 -26.97 -1.87
CA VAL A 402 -12.19 -26.12 -1.43
C VAL A 402 -12.55 -25.05 -2.47
N ASN A 403 -13.83 -24.71 -2.54
CA ASN A 403 -14.30 -23.46 -3.10
C ASN A 403 -14.40 -22.44 -1.98
N GLN A 404 -13.47 -21.50 -1.93
CA GLN A 404 -13.37 -20.60 -0.81
C GLN A 404 -14.46 -19.51 -0.73
N HIS A 405 -15.28 -19.34 -1.79
CA HIS A 405 -16.49 -18.52 -1.71
C HIS A 405 -17.62 -19.23 -0.97
N GLU A 406 -17.72 -20.55 -1.13
CA GLU A 406 -18.75 -21.39 -0.50
C GLU A 406 -18.30 -21.91 0.86
N GLN A 407 -16.98 -22.02 1.06
CA GLN A 407 -16.36 -22.63 2.23
C GLN A 407 -15.30 -21.72 2.85
N PRO A 408 -15.63 -20.43 3.18
CA PRO A 408 -14.65 -19.45 3.67
C PRO A 408 -14.01 -19.84 5.00
N ASN A 409 -14.67 -20.71 5.80
CA ASN A 409 -14.19 -21.20 7.10
C ASN A 409 -13.17 -22.34 6.99
N GLU A 410 -13.00 -22.95 5.80
CA GLU A 410 -12.03 -24.03 5.60
C GLU A 410 -10.63 -23.46 5.33
N LYS A 411 -9.92 -23.07 6.41
CA LYS A 411 -8.60 -22.41 6.35
C LYS A 411 -7.48 -23.26 6.99
N HIS A 412 -7.69 -24.59 7.12
CA HIS A 412 -6.67 -25.51 7.58
C HIS A 412 -6.54 -26.71 6.64
N GLN A 413 -5.31 -26.97 6.17
CA GLN A 413 -5.01 -28.03 5.19
C GLN A 413 -5.96 -28.03 3.99
N ALA A 414 -6.17 -26.82 3.42
CA ALA A 414 -7.07 -26.59 2.33
C ALA A 414 -6.38 -25.89 1.17
N TYR A 415 -6.76 -26.22 -0.06
CA TYR A 415 -6.27 -25.57 -1.27
C TYR A 415 -7.39 -25.40 -2.29
N GLY A 416 -7.24 -24.46 -3.20
CA GLY A 416 -8.25 -24.23 -4.22
C GLY A 416 -7.81 -23.30 -5.34
N TYR A 417 -8.72 -23.04 -6.25
CA TYR A 417 -8.52 -22.01 -7.25
C TYR A 417 -8.53 -20.64 -6.59
N PRO A 418 -7.67 -19.72 -7.05
CA PRO A 418 -7.64 -18.37 -6.51
C PRO A 418 -8.97 -17.66 -6.69
N SER A 419 -9.35 -16.85 -5.69
CA SER A 419 -10.44 -15.91 -5.81
C SER A 419 -9.89 -14.54 -6.22
N TRP A 420 -10.48 -13.96 -7.27
CA TRP A 420 -10.07 -12.66 -7.80
C TRP A 420 -11.20 -11.64 -7.78
N SER A 421 -10.85 -10.38 -7.51
CA SER A 421 -11.71 -9.22 -7.75
C SER A 421 -11.72 -8.91 -9.25
N VAL A 422 -12.44 -9.69 -10.00
CA VAL A 422 -12.58 -9.62 -11.47
C VAL A 422 -14.04 -9.76 -11.84
N ALA A 423 -14.51 -8.90 -12.76
CA ALA A 423 -15.84 -8.96 -13.36
C ALA A 423 -15.74 -8.58 -14.83
N ASN A 424 -16.48 -9.26 -15.69
CA ASN A 424 -16.49 -9.02 -17.15
C ASN A 424 -15.08 -9.03 -17.78
N GLY A 425 -14.23 -9.93 -17.32
CA GLY A 425 -12.85 -10.06 -17.82
C GLY A 425 -11.88 -8.97 -17.40
N ILE A 426 -12.26 -7.97 -16.60
CA ILE A 426 -11.42 -6.87 -16.14
C ILE A 426 -11.37 -6.80 -14.62
N ARG A 427 -10.37 -6.06 -14.08
CA ARG A 427 -10.26 -5.74 -12.65
C ARG A 427 -11.56 -5.14 -12.15
N ALA A 428 -12.14 -5.75 -11.10
CA ALA A 428 -13.27 -5.21 -10.35
C ALA A 428 -12.80 -4.42 -9.12
N GLY A 429 -13.75 -4.04 -8.29
CA GLY A 429 -13.53 -3.28 -7.05
C GLY A 429 -14.40 -2.04 -6.99
N PRO A 430 -14.33 -1.25 -5.91
CA PRO A 430 -15.26 -0.15 -5.64
C PRO A 430 -15.31 0.94 -6.72
N VAL A 431 -14.23 1.15 -7.47
CA VAL A 431 -14.22 2.09 -8.61
C VAL A 431 -15.25 1.70 -9.69
N ARG A 432 -15.54 0.41 -9.82
CA ARG A 432 -16.46 -0.12 -10.84
C ARG A 432 -17.80 -0.58 -10.27
N SER A 433 -17.86 -0.89 -8.97
CA SER A 433 -19.05 -1.46 -8.33
C SER A 433 -19.81 -0.49 -7.40
N TYR A 434 -19.16 0.55 -6.88
CA TYR A 434 -19.77 1.53 -5.97
C TYR A 434 -19.71 2.96 -6.50
N LEU A 435 -18.56 3.38 -7.02
CA LEU A 435 -18.37 4.77 -7.45
C LEU A 435 -19.37 5.23 -8.52
N PRO A 436 -19.72 4.43 -9.55
CA PRO A 436 -20.76 4.82 -10.52
C PRO A 436 -22.11 5.12 -9.85
N LEU A 437 -22.50 4.31 -8.85
CA LEU A 437 -23.75 4.52 -8.10
C LEU A 437 -23.73 5.85 -7.33
N ALA A 438 -22.57 6.19 -6.73
CA ALA A 438 -22.41 7.49 -6.08
C ALA A 438 -22.48 8.65 -7.08
N GLN A 439 -21.86 8.51 -8.26
CA GLN A 439 -21.81 9.55 -9.30
C GLN A 439 -23.17 9.84 -9.96
N GLU A 440 -24.11 8.90 -9.90
CA GLU A 440 -25.50 9.10 -10.34
C GLU A 440 -26.32 9.99 -9.36
N LEU A 441 -25.78 10.28 -8.17
CA LEU A 441 -26.46 11.06 -7.14
C LEU A 441 -26.02 12.54 -7.16
N ASP A 442 -26.96 13.47 -7.31
CA ASP A 442 -26.71 14.94 -7.37
C ASP A 442 -26.03 15.50 -6.10
N ASN A 443 -26.11 14.79 -4.99
CA ASN A 443 -25.54 15.18 -3.70
C ASN A 443 -24.12 14.65 -3.47
N PHE A 444 -23.53 13.93 -4.43
CA PHE A 444 -22.16 13.44 -4.38
C PHE A 444 -21.21 14.35 -5.18
N SER A 445 -20.00 14.52 -4.66
CA SER A 445 -18.90 15.22 -5.31
C SER A 445 -17.59 14.47 -5.11
N LEU A 446 -16.75 14.42 -6.15
CA LEU A 446 -15.42 13.82 -6.13
C LEU A 446 -14.36 14.89 -6.48
N ARG A 447 -13.29 14.96 -5.66
CA ARG A 447 -12.08 15.75 -5.97
C ARG A 447 -10.88 14.82 -6.01
N LEU A 448 -10.24 14.73 -7.17
CA LEU A 448 -8.97 14.05 -7.38
C LEU A 448 -7.79 15.01 -7.26
N GLN A 449 -6.57 14.47 -7.19
CA GLN A 449 -5.31 15.23 -7.12
C GLN A 449 -5.36 16.31 -6.03
N THR A 450 -6.02 15.97 -4.91
CA THR A 450 -6.24 16.86 -3.78
C THR A 450 -5.83 16.16 -2.49
N LYS A 451 -4.70 16.55 -1.92
CA LYS A 451 -4.14 15.94 -0.71
C LYS A 451 -4.69 16.63 0.53
N VAL A 452 -5.37 15.90 1.40
CA VAL A 452 -5.74 16.42 2.72
C VAL A 452 -4.48 16.45 3.59
N ARG A 453 -4.11 17.65 4.04
CA ARG A 453 -2.92 17.91 4.87
C ARG A 453 -3.21 17.67 6.34
N ARG A 454 -4.33 18.22 6.83
CA ARG A 454 -4.81 18.10 8.23
C ARG A 454 -6.31 18.38 8.35
N LEU A 455 -6.85 18.06 9.51
CA LEU A 455 -8.19 18.48 9.94
C LEU A 455 -8.13 19.89 10.55
N VAL A 456 -9.12 20.71 10.23
CA VAL A 456 -9.33 22.01 10.90
C VAL A 456 -10.30 21.76 12.05
N ARG A 457 -9.87 22.04 13.30
CA ARG A 457 -10.67 21.71 14.48
C ARG A 457 -10.62 22.79 15.57
N ARG A 458 -11.60 22.76 16.47
CA ARG A 458 -11.65 23.53 17.71
C ARG A 458 -11.99 22.56 18.84
N GLY A 459 -11.03 22.31 19.73
CA GLY A 459 -11.16 21.22 20.69
C GLY A 459 -11.41 19.87 19.99
N GLY A 460 -12.44 19.13 20.40
CA GLY A 460 -12.82 17.85 19.79
C GLY A 460 -13.67 17.98 18.51
N ARG A 461 -14.09 19.19 18.11
CA ARG A 461 -14.97 19.41 16.96
C ARG A 461 -14.19 19.72 15.71
N ILE A 462 -14.37 18.90 14.66
CA ILE A 462 -13.84 19.15 13.33
C ILE A 462 -14.76 20.13 12.60
N THR A 463 -14.19 21.21 12.03
CA THR A 463 -14.91 22.26 11.31
C THR A 463 -14.66 22.23 9.81
N GLY A 464 -13.64 21.49 9.34
CA GLY A 464 -13.28 21.34 7.95
C GLY A 464 -12.00 20.53 7.77
N VAL A 465 -11.51 20.52 6.54
CA VAL A 465 -10.22 19.92 6.16
C VAL A 465 -9.37 20.95 5.41
N GLU A 466 -8.07 20.99 5.69
CA GLU A 466 -7.09 21.73 4.91
C GLU A 466 -6.52 20.81 3.83
N VAL A 467 -6.58 21.25 2.60
CA VAL A 467 -6.17 20.48 1.43
C VAL A 467 -5.10 21.23 0.63
N GLU A 468 -4.29 20.48 -0.07
CA GLU A 468 -3.34 20.95 -1.06
C GLU A 468 -3.78 20.41 -2.43
N THR A 469 -3.94 21.28 -3.40
CA THR A 469 -4.31 20.93 -4.78
C THR A 469 -3.07 20.53 -5.58
N GLU A 470 -3.28 19.97 -6.76
CA GLU A 470 -2.20 19.64 -7.71
C GLU A 470 -1.27 20.85 -8.02
N SER A 471 -1.83 22.05 -8.02
CA SER A 471 -1.04 23.30 -8.24
C SER A 471 -0.27 23.77 -7.00
N GLY A 472 -0.36 23.07 -5.87
CA GLY A 472 0.24 23.47 -4.59
C GLY A 472 -0.57 24.52 -3.82
N ALA A 473 -1.75 24.91 -4.29
CA ALA A 473 -2.61 25.87 -3.58
C ALA A 473 -3.21 25.19 -2.33
N VAL A 474 -3.19 25.92 -1.20
CA VAL A 474 -3.77 25.44 0.06
C VAL A 474 -5.16 26.01 0.26
N GLU A 475 -6.14 25.14 0.46
CA GLU A 475 -7.55 25.47 0.62
C GLU A 475 -8.12 24.88 1.90
N ILE A 476 -9.14 25.53 2.47
CA ILE A 476 -9.96 24.98 3.56
C ILE A 476 -11.36 24.69 3.03
N ILE A 477 -11.78 23.43 3.16
CA ILE A 477 -13.12 22.95 2.83
C ILE A 477 -13.88 22.77 4.14
N ASN A 478 -14.98 23.51 4.30
CA ASN A 478 -15.74 23.51 5.55
C ASN A 478 -16.76 22.36 5.62
N ILE A 479 -16.96 21.81 6.82
CA ILE A 479 -18.07 20.91 7.14
C ILE A 479 -19.24 21.71 7.70
N ARG A 480 -20.48 21.32 7.34
CA ARG A 480 -21.69 21.94 7.88
C ARG A 480 -21.82 21.69 9.38
N ALA A 481 -22.56 22.56 10.09
CA ALA A 481 -22.91 22.31 11.49
C ALA A 481 -23.68 20.96 11.60
N GLY A 482 -23.21 20.06 12.47
CA GLY A 482 -23.72 18.68 12.60
C GLY A 482 -23.14 17.68 11.59
N GLY A 483 -22.37 18.14 10.61
CA GLY A 483 -21.71 17.27 9.64
C GLY A 483 -20.53 16.48 10.22
N LYS A 484 -20.08 15.46 9.51
CA LYS A 484 -19.05 14.50 9.94
C LYS A 484 -17.89 14.41 8.95
N VAL A 485 -16.69 14.21 9.46
CA VAL A 485 -15.49 13.92 8.64
C VAL A 485 -15.11 12.46 8.86
N ILE A 486 -14.86 11.74 7.76
CA ILE A 486 -14.47 10.34 7.77
C ILE A 486 -13.07 10.23 7.15
N LEU A 487 -12.10 9.79 7.94
CA LEU A 487 -10.79 9.43 7.43
C LEU A 487 -10.82 8.01 6.86
N ALA A 488 -10.41 7.87 5.62
CA ALA A 488 -10.32 6.62 4.87
C ALA A 488 -9.03 6.59 4.02
N ALA A 489 -7.97 7.23 4.53
CA ALA A 489 -6.71 7.42 3.81
C ALA A 489 -5.76 6.20 3.91
N GLY A 490 -6.20 5.13 4.55
CA GLY A 490 -5.45 3.87 4.73
C GLY A 490 -4.50 3.89 5.92
N SER A 491 -4.05 2.69 6.32
CA SER A 491 -3.25 2.48 7.54
C SER A 491 -1.94 3.26 7.58
N MET A 492 -1.38 3.62 6.42
CA MET A 492 -0.15 4.39 6.33
C MET A 492 -0.36 5.90 6.33
N SER A 493 -1.50 6.41 5.87
CA SER A 493 -1.73 7.86 5.72
C SER A 493 -2.74 8.42 6.71
N THR A 494 -3.71 7.66 7.22
CA THR A 494 -4.65 8.11 8.25
C THR A 494 -3.94 8.57 9.52
N PRO A 495 -2.92 7.86 10.05
CA PRO A 495 -2.13 8.35 11.18
C PRO A 495 -1.47 9.70 10.93
N ARG A 496 -0.91 9.92 9.73
CA ARG A 496 -0.29 11.20 9.36
C ARG A 496 -1.29 12.36 9.44
N VAL A 497 -2.50 12.19 8.91
CA VAL A 497 -3.55 13.22 8.97
C VAL A 497 -3.91 13.51 10.43
N LEU A 498 -3.96 12.50 11.29
CA LEU A 498 -4.22 12.65 12.72
C LEU A 498 -3.07 13.39 13.42
N PHE A 499 -1.79 13.00 13.22
CA PHE A 499 -0.62 13.68 13.77
C PHE A 499 -0.58 15.15 13.36
N ASN A 500 -0.79 15.43 12.08
CA ASN A 500 -0.86 16.79 11.52
C ASN A 500 -2.00 17.63 12.14
N SER A 501 -2.98 16.99 12.75
CA SER A 501 -4.14 17.61 13.38
C SER A 501 -4.03 17.71 14.90
N GLY A 502 -2.88 17.34 15.47
CA GLY A 502 -2.65 17.33 16.92
C GLY A 502 -3.41 16.21 17.62
N ILE A 503 -3.56 15.03 16.96
CA ILE A 503 -4.21 13.83 17.49
C ILE A 503 -3.22 12.66 17.38
N GLY A 504 -2.79 12.10 18.51
CA GLY A 504 -1.82 11.00 18.55
C GLY A 504 -0.83 11.16 19.70
N PRO A 505 0.22 10.33 19.76
CA PRO A 505 1.27 10.47 20.77
C PRO A 505 1.96 11.83 20.66
N ALA A 506 2.24 12.48 21.81
CA ALA A 506 2.84 13.81 21.85
C ALA A 506 4.16 13.91 21.05
N LYS A 507 4.98 12.84 21.06
CA LYS A 507 6.22 12.74 20.28
C LYS A 507 5.96 12.94 18.77
N GLN A 508 4.93 12.30 18.22
CA GLN A 508 4.62 12.37 16.80
C GLN A 508 4.10 13.77 16.42
N ILE A 509 3.28 14.38 17.29
CA ILE A 509 2.77 15.74 17.06
C ILE A 509 3.92 16.76 17.13
N GLU A 510 4.89 16.59 18.04
CA GLU A 510 6.06 17.44 18.10
C GLU A 510 6.98 17.29 16.88
N ASN A 511 7.12 16.07 16.32
CA ASN A 511 7.83 15.84 15.05
C ASN A 511 7.18 16.64 13.89
N VAL A 512 5.85 16.71 13.83
CA VAL A 512 5.15 17.56 12.84
C VAL A 512 5.41 19.03 13.08
N LYS A 513 5.31 19.48 14.34
CA LYS A 513 5.45 20.89 14.73
C LYS A 513 6.85 21.42 14.46
N SER A 514 7.89 20.61 14.72
CA SER A 514 9.29 20.96 14.50
C SER A 514 9.79 20.63 13.08
N GLY A 515 9.00 19.92 12.27
CA GLY A 515 9.37 19.47 10.94
C GLY A 515 9.28 20.57 9.86
N SER A 516 9.62 20.18 8.61
CA SER A 516 9.73 21.08 7.46
C SER A 516 8.43 21.25 6.67
N THR A 517 7.32 20.61 7.09
CA THR A 517 6.06 20.55 6.30
C THR A 517 5.28 21.86 6.26
N GLY A 518 5.60 22.81 7.14
CA GLY A 518 4.82 24.06 7.29
C GLY A 518 3.39 23.83 7.84
N ILE A 519 3.11 22.67 8.40
CA ILE A 519 1.83 22.37 9.04
C ILE A 519 1.76 23.09 10.39
N THR A 520 0.71 23.92 10.55
CA THR A 520 0.40 24.52 11.84
C THR A 520 -0.45 23.55 12.66
N VAL A 521 0.17 22.87 13.64
CA VAL A 521 -0.58 22.05 14.60
C VAL A 521 -1.29 22.92 15.64
N PRO A 522 -2.39 22.45 16.26
CA PRO A 522 -3.03 23.15 17.37
C PRO A 522 -2.08 23.39 18.55
N ALA A 523 -2.43 24.33 19.45
CA ALA A 523 -1.71 24.53 20.70
C ALA A 523 -1.65 23.23 21.52
N GLN A 524 -0.60 23.04 22.31
CA GLN A 524 -0.32 21.77 23.00
C GLN A 524 -1.44 21.36 23.95
N GLU A 525 -2.09 22.30 24.60
CA GLU A 525 -3.24 22.08 25.48
C GLU A 525 -4.50 21.57 24.75
N GLU A 526 -4.54 21.70 23.43
CA GLU A 526 -5.59 21.15 22.58
C GLU A 526 -5.26 19.77 22.01
N TRP A 527 -4.06 19.23 22.26
CA TRP A 527 -3.70 17.93 21.72
C TRP A 527 -4.56 16.84 22.30
N ILE A 528 -4.97 15.89 21.47
CA ILE A 528 -5.71 14.69 21.87
C ILE A 528 -4.73 13.52 21.87
N ASN A 529 -4.27 13.13 23.06
CA ASN A 529 -3.32 12.03 23.21
C ASN A 529 -4.05 10.69 23.01
N LEU A 530 -3.67 9.96 21.96
CA LEU A 530 -4.21 8.65 21.57
C LEU A 530 -3.07 7.77 21.02
N PRO A 531 -3.15 6.44 21.14
CA PRO A 531 -2.11 5.51 20.66
C PRO A 531 -2.14 5.32 19.14
N VAL A 532 -2.22 6.41 18.37
CA VAL A 532 -2.19 6.38 16.90
C VAL A 532 -0.84 5.86 16.44
N GLY A 533 -0.84 4.85 15.58
CA GLY A 533 0.35 4.19 15.05
C GLY A 533 0.85 2.99 15.85
N GLU A 534 0.37 2.77 17.10
CA GLU A 534 0.98 1.80 18.03
C GLU A 534 0.61 0.32 17.82
N ASN A 535 -0.35 0.00 16.99
CA ASN A 535 -0.74 -1.39 16.69
C ASN A 535 -0.56 -1.70 15.20
N LEU A 536 0.53 -1.24 14.61
CA LEU A 536 0.83 -1.57 13.22
C LEU A 536 1.00 -3.07 13.07
N LYS A 537 0.24 -3.68 12.16
CA LYS A 537 0.37 -5.09 11.78
C LYS A 537 0.45 -5.21 10.26
N ASP A 538 1.17 -6.21 9.80
CA ASP A 538 1.24 -6.63 8.39
C ASP A 538 1.56 -8.12 8.31
N HIS A 539 1.16 -8.77 7.23
CA HIS A 539 1.53 -10.14 6.95
C HIS A 539 3.00 -10.22 6.54
N PRO A 540 3.91 -10.81 7.34
CA PRO A 540 5.25 -11.12 6.83
C PRO A 540 5.14 -12.10 5.67
N MET A 541 5.79 -11.78 4.56
CA MET A 541 5.77 -12.56 3.34
C MET A 541 7.11 -13.27 3.13
N PHE A 542 7.03 -14.55 2.79
CA PHE A 542 8.15 -15.43 2.48
C PHE A 542 8.00 -15.93 1.06
N THR A 543 8.92 -15.55 0.16
CA THR A 543 8.86 -15.95 -1.24
C THR A 543 9.86 -17.04 -1.52
N ILE A 544 9.40 -18.16 -2.09
CA ILE A 544 10.25 -19.27 -2.54
C ILE A 544 9.95 -19.63 -3.99
N ASN A 545 10.98 -20.08 -4.72
CA ASN A 545 10.85 -20.65 -6.04
C ASN A 545 10.98 -22.17 -5.95
N VAL A 546 9.98 -22.88 -6.43
CA VAL A 546 9.88 -24.32 -6.39
C VAL A 546 10.05 -24.88 -7.79
N HIS A 547 11.07 -25.68 -8.01
CA HIS A 547 11.37 -26.32 -9.28
C HIS A 547 10.71 -27.69 -9.36
N THR A 548 10.07 -27.98 -10.48
CA THR A 548 9.40 -29.25 -10.73
C THR A 548 9.93 -29.92 -12.01
N LYS A 549 9.66 -31.21 -12.15
CA LYS A 549 9.94 -31.97 -13.38
C LYS A 549 8.74 -31.94 -14.35
N SER A 550 7.65 -31.27 -13.98
CA SER A 550 6.43 -31.22 -14.77
C SER A 550 6.51 -30.12 -15.82
N ASN A 551 5.96 -30.40 -17.00
CA ASN A 551 5.88 -29.45 -18.09
C ASN A 551 4.64 -28.57 -17.93
N PHE A 552 4.83 -27.32 -17.61
CA PHE A 552 3.89 -26.21 -17.77
C PHE A 552 4.69 -24.96 -18.15
N THR A 553 4.08 -24.08 -18.92
CA THR A 553 4.74 -22.89 -19.47
C THR A 553 4.28 -21.65 -18.73
N ALA A 554 5.14 -20.65 -18.66
CA ALA A 554 4.81 -19.34 -18.12
C ALA A 554 4.10 -18.50 -19.20
N PHE A 555 3.01 -17.86 -18.82
CA PHE A 555 2.40 -16.83 -19.65
C PHE A 555 3.29 -15.58 -19.68
N ASN A 556 3.62 -15.11 -20.89
CA ASN A 556 4.46 -13.92 -21.06
C ASN A 556 3.64 -12.64 -20.85
N THR A 557 3.64 -12.12 -19.62
CA THR A 557 2.90 -10.90 -19.26
C THR A 557 3.41 -9.64 -19.96
N SER A 558 4.70 -9.59 -20.36
CA SER A 558 5.24 -8.44 -21.10
C SER A 558 4.62 -8.30 -22.49
N SER A 559 4.18 -9.40 -23.10
CA SER A 559 3.50 -9.37 -24.40
C SER A 559 2.15 -8.62 -24.35
N VAL A 560 1.54 -8.51 -23.16
CA VAL A 560 0.27 -7.80 -23.01
C VAL A 560 0.44 -6.31 -23.28
N LEU A 561 1.57 -5.73 -22.93
CA LEU A 561 1.83 -4.29 -23.12
C LEU A 561 2.04 -3.94 -24.61
N SER A 562 2.73 -4.81 -25.34
CA SER A 562 3.02 -4.60 -26.78
C SER A 562 1.92 -5.09 -27.73
N GLY A 563 0.90 -5.75 -27.20
CA GLY A 563 -0.18 -6.41 -27.92
C GLY A 563 0.02 -7.93 -27.98
N PRO A 564 -0.83 -8.71 -27.27
CA PRO A 564 -0.79 -10.17 -27.34
C PRO A 564 -1.25 -10.68 -28.73
N ALA A 565 -1.06 -11.97 -28.98
CA ALA A 565 -1.50 -12.61 -30.23
C ALA A 565 -3.01 -12.37 -30.48
N ALA A 566 -3.40 -12.18 -31.74
CA ALA A 566 -4.77 -11.82 -32.14
C ALA A 566 -5.85 -12.77 -31.54
N ALA A 567 -5.57 -14.08 -31.45
CA ALA A 567 -6.49 -15.04 -30.85
C ALA A 567 -6.69 -14.78 -29.33
N VAL A 568 -5.65 -14.30 -28.63
CA VAL A 568 -5.75 -13.94 -27.21
C VAL A 568 -6.55 -12.63 -27.03
N GLN A 569 -6.32 -11.64 -27.93
CA GLN A 569 -7.09 -10.40 -27.93
C GLN A 569 -8.59 -10.68 -28.22
N GLN A 570 -8.88 -11.56 -29.16
CA GLN A 570 -10.27 -11.92 -29.49
C GLN A 570 -10.98 -12.55 -28.28
N LEU A 571 -10.38 -13.57 -27.65
CA LEU A 571 -10.95 -14.17 -26.43
C LEU A 571 -11.17 -13.12 -25.33
N TYR A 572 -10.22 -12.20 -25.17
CA TYR A 572 -10.34 -11.16 -24.16
C TYR A 572 -11.44 -10.14 -24.47
N SER A 573 -11.67 -9.82 -25.75
CA SER A 573 -12.79 -8.95 -26.15
C SER A 573 -14.15 -9.58 -25.86
N GLU A 574 -14.20 -10.91 -25.75
CA GLU A 574 -15.37 -11.71 -25.36
C GLU A 574 -15.44 -11.93 -23.83
N GLY A 575 -14.60 -11.26 -23.04
CA GLY A 575 -14.51 -11.42 -21.59
C GLY A 575 -13.87 -12.74 -21.16
N SER A 576 -13.16 -13.43 -22.05
CA SER A 576 -12.65 -14.79 -21.84
C SER A 576 -11.13 -14.86 -22.03
N GLY A 577 -10.55 -16.03 -21.75
CA GLY A 577 -9.14 -16.31 -21.98
C GLY A 577 -8.22 -15.95 -20.81
N VAL A 578 -6.93 -16.22 -21.02
CA VAL A 578 -5.90 -16.06 -19.98
C VAL A 578 -5.78 -14.63 -19.44
N LEU A 579 -6.13 -13.61 -20.23
CA LEU A 579 -6.07 -12.20 -19.80
C LEU A 579 -7.16 -11.85 -18.78
N SER A 580 -8.29 -12.59 -18.79
CA SER A 580 -9.38 -12.43 -17.81
C SER A 580 -9.06 -13.03 -16.44
N GLU A 581 -7.97 -13.79 -16.30
CA GLU A 581 -7.56 -14.45 -15.07
C GLU A 581 -6.41 -13.70 -14.39
N GLY A 582 -6.44 -13.61 -13.05
CA GLY A 582 -5.32 -13.08 -12.28
C GLY A 582 -4.06 -13.94 -12.40
N GLY A 583 -2.91 -13.43 -11.93
CA GLY A 583 -1.62 -14.12 -12.08
C GLY A 583 -1.40 -15.33 -11.18
N HIS A 584 -2.14 -15.45 -10.08
CA HIS A 584 -2.10 -16.64 -9.23
C HIS A 584 -2.84 -17.80 -9.89
N ARG A 585 -2.39 -19.04 -9.63
CA ARG A 585 -3.02 -20.25 -10.19
C ARG A 585 -3.53 -21.21 -9.13
N LEU A 586 -3.01 -21.11 -7.90
CA LEU A 586 -3.47 -21.88 -6.75
C LEU A 586 -3.29 -21.04 -5.49
N GLN A 587 -4.24 -21.13 -4.57
CA GLN A 587 -4.11 -20.66 -3.20
C GLN A 587 -4.31 -21.81 -2.24
N PHE A 588 -3.64 -21.76 -1.09
CA PHE A 588 -3.81 -22.74 -0.02
C PHE A 588 -3.77 -22.06 1.35
N TRP A 589 -4.33 -22.74 2.33
CA TRP A 589 -4.37 -22.30 3.73
C TRP A 589 -4.04 -23.46 4.65
N THR A 590 -3.32 -23.15 5.72
CA THR A 590 -3.09 -24.07 6.82
C THR A 590 -2.91 -23.29 8.12
N SER A 591 -2.75 -24.01 9.22
CA SER A 591 -2.48 -23.42 10.53
C SER A 591 -1.64 -24.36 11.38
N ASN A 592 -0.95 -23.80 12.38
CA ASN A 592 -0.33 -24.55 13.46
C ASN A 592 -0.57 -23.84 14.79
N GLU A 593 -0.34 -24.54 15.88
CA GLU A 593 -0.35 -23.98 17.23
C GLU A 593 1.06 -23.56 17.61
N GLY A 594 1.22 -22.35 18.12
CA GLY A 594 2.49 -21.84 18.64
C GLY A 594 2.78 -22.33 20.06
N SER A 595 4.00 -22.09 20.54
CA SER A 595 4.42 -22.43 21.92
C SER A 595 3.61 -21.70 23.02
N ASP A 596 2.90 -20.64 22.66
CA ASP A 596 1.98 -19.87 23.53
C ASP A 596 0.52 -20.37 23.49
N GLY A 597 0.25 -21.51 22.86
CA GLY A 597 -1.08 -22.10 22.72
C GLY A 597 -2.02 -21.35 21.78
N LYS A 598 -1.53 -20.40 20.98
CA LYS A 598 -2.33 -19.67 20.01
C LYS A 598 -2.17 -20.25 18.61
N THR A 599 -3.27 -20.35 17.90
CA THR A 599 -3.27 -20.76 16.49
C THR A 599 -2.77 -19.64 15.60
N ARG A 600 -1.82 -19.96 14.70
CA ARG A 600 -1.36 -19.10 13.61
C ARG A 600 -1.83 -19.68 12.29
N PHE A 601 -2.39 -18.82 11.46
CA PHE A 601 -2.85 -19.19 10.13
C PHE A 601 -1.85 -18.74 9.07
N TYR A 602 -1.78 -19.51 8.00
CA TYR A 602 -0.91 -19.25 6.85
C TYR A 602 -1.71 -19.30 5.57
N GLN A 603 -1.36 -18.43 4.62
CA GLN A 603 -1.83 -18.47 3.25
C GLN A 603 -0.65 -18.63 2.31
N GLY A 604 -0.81 -19.45 1.27
CA GLY A 604 0.08 -19.48 0.12
C GLY A 604 -0.64 -19.02 -1.14
N SER A 605 0.00 -18.12 -1.90
CA SER A 605 -0.44 -17.68 -3.23
C SER A 605 0.61 -18.08 -4.25
N CYS A 606 0.24 -18.96 -5.19
CA CYS A 606 1.16 -19.60 -6.10
C CYS A 606 0.95 -19.12 -7.53
N SER A 607 2.04 -18.82 -8.23
CA SER A 607 2.06 -18.38 -9.62
C SER A 607 3.18 -19.06 -10.40
N VAL A 608 3.12 -19.03 -11.73
CA VAL A 608 4.19 -19.53 -12.58
C VAL A 608 5.28 -18.47 -12.70
N ALA A 609 6.52 -18.82 -12.32
CA ALA A 609 7.69 -17.93 -12.45
C ALA A 609 8.33 -18.04 -13.83
N SER A 610 8.54 -19.29 -14.26
CA SER A 610 9.06 -19.67 -15.57
C SER A 610 8.62 -21.11 -15.86
N ASP A 611 8.97 -21.65 -17.01
CA ASP A 611 8.63 -23.03 -17.35
C ASP A 611 9.16 -24.00 -16.29
N GLY A 612 8.26 -24.79 -15.72
CA GLY A 612 8.58 -25.74 -14.65
C GLY A 612 8.93 -25.14 -13.29
N VAL A 613 8.85 -23.82 -13.11
CA VAL A 613 9.15 -23.14 -11.85
C VAL A 613 7.93 -22.43 -11.30
N ILE A 614 7.63 -22.65 -10.03
CA ILE A 614 6.51 -22.05 -9.30
C ILE A 614 7.04 -21.05 -8.27
N THR A 615 6.58 -19.82 -8.31
CA THR A 615 6.75 -18.88 -7.19
C THR A 615 5.62 -19.09 -6.18
N MET A 616 5.97 -19.33 -4.94
CA MET A 616 5.05 -19.38 -3.81
C MET A 616 5.32 -18.18 -2.88
N LYS A 617 4.32 -17.32 -2.73
CA LYS A 617 4.29 -16.27 -1.72
C LYS A 617 3.52 -16.81 -0.52
N LEU A 618 4.23 -16.99 0.58
CA LEU A 618 3.74 -17.57 1.82
C LEU A 618 3.58 -16.44 2.84
N TYR A 619 2.48 -16.41 3.57
CA TYR A 619 2.18 -15.36 4.55
C TYR A 619 1.84 -15.99 5.89
N LEU A 620 2.40 -15.47 6.99
CA LEU A 620 1.75 -15.60 8.28
C LEU A 620 0.60 -14.60 8.33
N THR A 621 -0.62 -15.09 8.53
CA THR A 621 -1.82 -14.27 8.42
C THR A 621 -2.45 -13.98 9.78
N HIS A 622 -3.55 -14.58 10.15
CA HIS A 622 -4.24 -14.35 11.41
C HIS A 622 -3.54 -15.01 12.60
N GLY A 623 -3.68 -14.43 13.79
CA GLY A 623 -3.16 -14.98 15.05
C GLY A 623 -1.72 -14.58 15.38
N ALA A 624 -1.06 -13.75 14.56
CA ALA A 624 0.25 -13.20 14.89
C ALA A 624 0.19 -12.31 16.13
N THR A 625 1.14 -12.51 17.06
CA THR A 625 1.26 -11.70 18.28
C THR A 625 2.18 -10.49 18.13
N SER A 626 2.96 -10.48 17.07
CA SER A 626 3.84 -9.35 16.70
C SER A 626 3.05 -8.13 16.26
N SER A 627 3.53 -6.94 16.62
CA SER A 627 3.07 -5.64 16.14
C SER A 627 4.22 -4.65 16.11
N GLY A 628 4.09 -3.64 15.26
CA GLY A 628 5.05 -2.55 15.13
C GLY A 628 4.45 -1.20 15.50
N VAL A 629 5.22 -0.16 15.22
CA VAL A 629 4.85 1.25 15.48
C VAL A 629 5.09 2.08 14.24
N LEU A 630 4.07 2.80 13.81
CA LEU A 630 4.13 3.79 12.74
C LEU A 630 4.22 5.20 13.35
N GLY A 631 5.27 5.93 13.03
CA GLY A 631 5.47 7.32 13.39
C GLY A 631 5.47 8.24 12.17
N ILE A 632 5.91 9.49 12.39
CA ILE A 632 6.09 10.51 11.36
C ILE A 632 7.47 11.14 11.47
N GLY A 633 8.16 11.27 10.34
CA GLY A 633 9.43 11.97 10.24
C GLY A 633 9.28 13.49 10.12
N SER A 634 10.38 14.23 10.22
CA SER A 634 10.41 15.69 10.08
C SER A 634 9.98 16.20 8.70
N SER A 635 10.12 15.37 7.66
CA SER A 635 9.62 15.64 6.30
C SER A 635 8.10 15.51 6.14
N GLY A 636 7.42 14.96 7.16
CA GLY A 636 5.99 14.64 7.10
C GLY A 636 5.68 13.29 6.44
N ALA A 637 6.69 12.54 6.02
CA ALA A 637 6.53 11.15 5.62
C ALA A 637 6.32 10.25 6.85
N THR A 638 5.50 9.21 6.73
CA THR A 638 5.39 8.21 7.79
C THR A 638 6.62 7.32 7.81
N VAL A 639 7.00 6.85 9.01
CA VAL A 639 8.18 5.99 9.23
C VAL A 639 7.79 4.81 10.10
N MET A 640 8.36 3.63 9.86
CA MET A 640 8.24 2.50 10.77
C MET A 640 9.27 2.67 11.89
N GLU A 641 8.83 3.09 13.08
CA GLU A 641 9.70 3.15 14.27
C GLU A 641 10.03 1.75 14.77
N THR A 642 9.11 0.82 14.59
CA THR A 642 9.29 -0.61 14.84
C THR A 642 8.56 -1.37 13.75
N ASP A 643 9.25 -2.30 13.08
CA ASP A 643 8.62 -3.16 12.08
C ASP A 643 7.65 -4.17 12.74
N PRO A 644 6.57 -4.58 12.05
CA PRO A 644 5.55 -5.42 12.64
C PRO A 644 5.84 -6.93 12.55
N TRP A 645 6.96 -7.35 11.94
CA TRP A 645 7.14 -8.75 11.54
C TRP A 645 7.98 -9.56 12.53
N LEU A 646 7.42 -10.66 13.03
CA LEU A 646 8.13 -11.68 13.84
C LEU A 646 8.90 -11.07 15.03
N GLN A 647 8.25 -10.17 15.77
CA GLN A 647 8.85 -9.55 16.96
C GLN A 647 8.87 -10.51 18.16
N THR A 648 7.92 -11.48 18.22
CA THR A 648 7.83 -12.45 19.30
C THR A 648 8.47 -13.79 18.91
N ASP A 649 9.03 -14.50 19.89
CA ASP A 649 9.64 -15.80 19.65
C ASP A 649 8.59 -16.85 19.27
N ALA A 650 7.38 -16.79 19.83
CA ALA A 650 6.29 -17.68 19.48
C ALA A 650 5.88 -17.57 17.99
N ASP A 651 5.89 -16.37 17.41
CA ASP A 651 5.64 -16.19 15.97
C ASP A 651 6.81 -16.73 15.13
N LYS A 652 8.08 -16.49 15.57
CA LYS A 652 9.26 -17.02 14.87
C LYS A 652 9.29 -18.55 14.85
N GLU A 653 9.00 -19.18 15.99
CA GLU A 653 8.97 -20.64 16.12
C GLU A 653 7.86 -21.24 15.26
N ALA A 654 6.65 -20.71 15.32
CA ALA A 654 5.52 -21.21 14.56
C ALA A 654 5.77 -21.12 13.05
N VAL A 655 6.31 -19.99 12.57
CA VAL A 655 6.71 -19.81 11.16
C VAL A 655 7.82 -20.74 10.77
N THR A 656 8.83 -20.95 11.65
CA THR A 656 9.93 -21.89 11.38
C THR A 656 9.40 -23.31 11.20
N GLN A 657 8.48 -23.75 12.07
CA GLN A 657 7.86 -25.08 11.99
C GLN A 657 7.06 -25.25 10.70
N PHE A 658 6.25 -24.24 10.34
CA PHE A 658 5.47 -24.24 9.10
C PHE A 658 6.36 -24.34 7.86
N LEU A 659 7.36 -23.46 7.73
CA LEU A 659 8.26 -23.45 6.58
C LEU A 659 9.08 -24.73 6.47
N GLN A 660 9.61 -25.24 7.60
CA GLN A 660 10.40 -26.46 7.60
C GLN A 660 9.55 -27.69 7.23
N GLY A 661 8.29 -27.74 7.73
CA GLY A 661 7.33 -28.77 7.36
C GLY A 661 7.05 -28.77 5.85
N LEU A 662 6.73 -27.61 5.29
CA LEU A 662 6.45 -27.44 3.87
C LEU A 662 7.66 -27.82 2.99
N LEU A 663 8.89 -27.40 3.36
CA LEU A 663 10.11 -27.77 2.65
C LEU A 663 10.33 -29.29 2.65
N ASN A 664 10.11 -29.96 3.79
CA ASN A 664 10.24 -31.41 3.91
C ASN A 664 9.22 -32.14 3.03
N ASP A 665 7.97 -31.72 3.06
CA ASP A 665 6.89 -32.31 2.25
C ASP A 665 7.15 -32.14 0.75
N MET A 666 7.61 -30.96 0.33
CA MET A 666 8.01 -30.69 -1.05
C MET A 666 9.16 -31.56 -1.50
N LYS A 667 10.20 -31.68 -0.68
CA LYS A 667 11.35 -32.54 -0.96
C LYS A 667 10.94 -34.00 -1.09
N ASN A 668 10.08 -34.49 -0.20
CA ASN A 668 9.56 -35.86 -0.24
C ASN A 668 8.73 -36.14 -1.50
N ALA A 669 8.03 -35.13 -2.01
CA ALA A 669 7.28 -35.17 -3.27
C ALA A 669 8.16 -34.97 -4.53
N GLY A 670 9.47 -34.78 -4.37
CA GLY A 670 10.41 -34.66 -5.47
C GLY A 670 10.56 -33.25 -6.07
N PHE A 671 10.03 -32.23 -5.39
CA PHE A 671 10.30 -30.82 -5.71
C PHE A 671 11.67 -30.38 -5.18
N THR A 672 12.22 -29.34 -5.74
CA THR A 672 13.44 -28.69 -5.24
C THR A 672 13.23 -27.20 -5.01
N VAL A 673 13.85 -26.67 -3.97
CA VAL A 673 13.85 -25.24 -3.61
C VAL A 673 15.32 -24.80 -3.55
N PRO A 674 15.95 -24.48 -4.68
CA PRO A 674 17.41 -24.30 -4.74
C PRO A 674 17.91 -23.05 -4.02
N ASP A 675 17.06 -22.03 -3.87
CA ASP A 675 17.46 -20.74 -3.32
C ASP A 675 17.67 -20.76 -1.78
N PHE A 676 17.22 -21.83 -1.09
CA PHE A 676 17.21 -21.88 0.35
C PHE A 676 17.57 -23.29 0.88
N GLY A 677 18.47 -23.34 1.86
CA GLY A 677 18.84 -24.57 2.55
C GLY A 677 17.94 -24.91 3.74
N SER A 678 17.31 -23.91 4.34
CA SER A 678 16.54 -24.04 5.58
C SER A 678 15.40 -23.02 5.70
N ALA A 679 14.48 -23.26 6.63
CA ALA A 679 13.46 -22.29 7.02
C ALA A 679 14.06 -20.95 7.52
N ALA A 680 15.20 -21.01 8.22
CA ALA A 680 15.88 -19.80 8.71
C ALA A 680 16.36 -18.90 7.56
N ASP A 681 16.86 -19.48 6.48
CA ASP A 681 17.30 -18.71 5.29
C ASP A 681 16.12 -17.99 4.64
N ILE A 682 14.94 -18.62 4.59
CA ILE A 682 13.71 -18.03 4.07
C ILE A 682 13.27 -16.88 4.98
N ILE A 683 13.24 -17.09 6.30
CA ILE A 683 12.84 -16.08 7.29
C ILE A 683 13.77 -14.85 7.23
N ALA A 684 15.07 -15.04 7.04
CA ALA A 684 16.04 -13.95 6.92
C ALA A 684 15.75 -13.03 5.72
N LYS A 685 15.07 -13.54 4.67
CA LYS A 685 14.69 -12.81 3.47
C LYS A 685 13.20 -12.42 3.45
N LYS A 686 12.54 -12.39 4.62
CA LYS A 686 11.15 -11.94 4.72
C LYS A 686 10.99 -10.53 4.18
N THR A 687 9.83 -10.26 3.57
CA THR A 687 9.43 -8.93 3.08
C THR A 687 8.04 -8.57 3.60
N SER A 688 7.61 -7.33 3.37
CA SER A 688 6.24 -6.89 3.60
C SER A 688 5.26 -7.64 2.70
N GLY A 689 4.08 -7.95 3.23
CA GLY A 689 2.93 -8.38 2.45
C GLY A 689 2.11 -7.22 1.90
N ASP A 690 2.39 -6.00 2.37
CA ASP A 690 1.68 -4.76 2.07
C ASP A 690 0.19 -4.82 2.43
N HIS A 691 -0.10 -5.51 3.53
CA HIS A 691 -1.43 -5.72 4.11
C HIS A 691 -1.58 -4.98 5.45
N PHE A 692 -1.03 -3.77 5.54
CA PHE A 692 -0.97 -2.98 6.76
C PHE A 692 -2.33 -2.66 7.36
N VAL A 693 -2.49 -2.94 8.67
CA VAL A 693 -3.71 -2.67 9.45
C VAL A 693 -3.37 -2.13 10.84
N GLY A 694 -4.36 -1.67 11.58
CA GLY A 694 -4.34 -1.53 13.03
C GLY A 694 -3.80 -0.21 13.59
N THR A 695 -3.32 0.72 12.79
CA THR A 695 -2.69 1.97 13.25
C THR A 695 -3.64 2.97 13.91
N THR A 696 -4.96 2.76 13.83
CA THR A 696 -5.99 3.46 14.59
C THR A 696 -6.99 2.48 15.19
N LYS A 697 -6.46 1.44 15.82
CA LYS A 697 -7.17 0.26 16.31
C LYS A 697 -8.50 0.59 16.98
N MET A 698 -9.55 -0.16 16.61
CA MET A 698 -10.85 -0.11 17.24
C MET A 698 -10.87 -0.91 18.54
N GLY A 699 -11.61 -0.40 19.53
CA GLY A 699 -11.91 -1.13 20.77
C GLY A 699 -12.77 -0.31 21.72
N THR A 700 -13.00 -0.89 22.90
CA THR A 700 -13.83 -0.29 23.96
C THR A 700 -13.01 0.42 25.04
N ASP A 701 -11.69 0.28 24.99
CA ASP A 701 -10.73 0.84 25.94
C ASP A 701 -10.18 2.17 25.41
N ASP A 702 -10.70 3.28 25.91
CA ASP A 702 -10.31 4.63 25.47
C ASP A 702 -8.81 4.90 25.66
N GLY A 703 -8.11 5.11 24.55
CA GLY A 703 -6.67 5.39 24.54
C GLY A 703 -6.24 6.64 25.30
N ARG A 704 -7.14 7.61 25.50
CA ARG A 704 -6.85 8.83 26.29
C ARG A 704 -6.67 8.54 27.79
N THR A 705 -7.20 7.43 28.26
CA THR A 705 -7.16 7.03 29.68
C THR A 705 -6.29 5.81 29.95
N GLY A 706 -5.31 5.55 29.05
CA GLY A 706 -4.41 4.41 29.19
C GLY A 706 -4.88 3.13 28.48
N GLY A 707 -5.98 3.19 27.72
CA GLY A 707 -6.41 2.12 26.82
C GLY A 707 -5.54 2.08 25.55
N THR A 708 -5.82 1.11 24.68
CA THR A 708 -5.04 0.85 23.46
C THR A 708 -5.80 1.19 22.18
N SER A 709 -7.01 1.76 22.29
CA SER A 709 -7.88 2.02 21.15
C SER A 709 -7.93 3.50 20.78
N VAL A 710 -7.94 3.75 19.47
CA VAL A 710 -8.03 5.09 18.88
C VAL A 710 -9.46 5.44 18.53
N VAL A 711 -10.24 4.45 18.06
CA VAL A 711 -11.66 4.63 17.73
C VAL A 711 -12.55 3.72 18.57
N ASP A 712 -13.76 4.20 18.84
CA ASP A 712 -14.81 3.43 19.52
C ASP A 712 -15.49 2.42 18.57
N THR A 713 -16.46 1.67 19.08
CA THR A 713 -17.21 0.67 18.32
C THR A 713 -18.16 1.26 17.27
N ASN A 714 -18.28 2.57 17.18
CA ASN A 714 -18.96 3.28 16.10
C ASN A 714 -17.97 3.87 15.08
N ALA A 715 -16.70 3.44 15.15
CA ALA A 715 -15.59 3.97 14.35
C ALA A 715 -15.29 5.46 14.60
N LYS A 716 -15.79 6.07 15.68
CA LYS A 716 -15.55 7.45 16.04
C LYS A 716 -14.26 7.60 16.84
N VAL A 717 -13.43 8.58 16.49
CA VAL A 717 -12.17 8.88 17.19
C VAL A 717 -12.46 9.38 18.59
N TYR A 718 -11.86 8.73 19.59
CA TYR A 718 -11.99 9.13 20.99
C TYR A 718 -11.56 10.58 21.21
N GLY A 719 -12.30 11.33 22.02
CA GLY A 719 -12.03 12.75 22.28
C GLY A 719 -12.53 13.71 21.19
N THR A 720 -13.14 13.20 20.13
CA THR A 720 -13.74 14.01 19.08
C THR A 720 -15.27 13.91 19.05
N GLU A 721 -15.92 14.92 18.44
CA GLU A 721 -17.37 14.97 18.35
C GLU A 721 -17.89 14.33 17.05
N ASN A 722 -17.19 14.56 15.93
CA ASN A 722 -17.68 14.28 14.57
C ASN A 722 -16.59 13.76 13.62
N LEU A 723 -15.53 13.14 14.15
CA LEU A 723 -14.47 12.50 13.40
C LEU A 723 -14.59 10.98 13.48
N TYR A 724 -14.53 10.35 12.32
CA TYR A 724 -14.60 8.89 12.18
C TYR A 724 -13.40 8.39 11.37
N VAL A 725 -13.02 7.14 11.56
CA VAL A 725 -12.03 6.45 10.70
C VAL A 725 -12.68 5.20 10.13
N VAL A 726 -12.61 5.06 8.81
CA VAL A 726 -13.16 3.90 8.09
C VAL A 726 -12.17 3.46 7.03
N ASP A 727 -11.16 2.73 7.44
CA ASP A 727 -10.19 2.05 6.56
C ASP A 727 -9.50 0.91 7.34
N ALA A 728 -8.49 0.29 6.73
CA ALA A 728 -7.76 -0.81 7.34
C ALA A 728 -7.08 -0.47 8.68
N SER A 729 -6.88 0.81 9.00
CA SER A 729 -6.24 1.23 10.26
C SER A 729 -7.06 0.90 11.51
N ILE A 730 -8.41 0.76 11.38
CA ILE A 730 -9.26 0.43 12.52
C ILE A 730 -9.24 -1.05 12.90
N HIS A 731 -8.73 -1.92 12.04
CA HIS A 731 -8.73 -3.38 12.26
C HIS A 731 -7.90 -3.73 13.48
N PRO A 732 -8.44 -4.48 14.44
CA PRO A 732 -7.70 -4.89 15.64
C PRO A 732 -6.67 -5.97 15.37
N ASP A 733 -6.85 -6.76 14.32
CA ASP A 733 -5.94 -7.81 13.88
C ASP A 733 -6.00 -8.05 12.36
N LEU A 734 -5.07 -8.85 11.86
CA LEU A 734 -4.97 -9.30 10.48
C LEU A 734 -5.99 -10.42 10.20
N PRO A 735 -6.58 -10.49 8.99
CA PRO A 735 -7.43 -11.62 8.58
C PRO A 735 -6.61 -12.82 8.14
N THR A 736 -7.28 -13.95 7.95
CA THR A 736 -6.69 -15.22 7.46
C THR A 736 -6.32 -15.21 5.97
N GLY A 737 -6.45 -14.08 5.30
CA GLY A 737 -6.12 -13.92 3.88
C GLY A 737 -5.82 -12.47 3.53
N ASN A 738 -5.68 -12.16 2.23
CA ASN A 738 -5.48 -10.79 1.77
C ASN A 738 -6.59 -9.88 2.26
N THR A 739 -6.26 -8.64 2.58
CA THR A 739 -7.10 -7.72 3.36
C THR A 739 -8.28 -7.10 2.60
N GLN A 740 -8.34 -7.20 1.26
CA GLN A 740 -9.31 -6.45 0.45
C GLN A 740 -10.76 -6.68 0.89
N ALA A 741 -11.21 -7.94 0.98
CA ALA A 741 -12.61 -8.24 1.27
C ALA A 741 -13.01 -7.81 2.69
N ILE A 742 -12.19 -8.09 3.71
CA ILE A 742 -12.52 -7.74 5.09
C ILE A 742 -12.55 -6.22 5.31
N VAL A 743 -11.67 -5.45 4.66
CA VAL A 743 -11.68 -3.98 4.70
C VAL A 743 -12.96 -3.43 4.08
N MET A 744 -13.43 -4.01 2.98
CA MET A 744 -14.65 -3.59 2.31
C MET A 744 -15.90 -3.96 3.13
N ILE A 745 -15.93 -5.12 3.79
CA ILE A 745 -17.00 -5.51 4.72
C ILE A 745 -17.04 -4.55 5.91
N ALA A 746 -15.89 -4.26 6.51
CA ALA A 746 -15.79 -3.32 7.62
C ALA A 746 -16.26 -1.91 7.24
N ALA A 747 -15.98 -1.47 6.00
CA ALA A 747 -16.45 -0.18 5.48
C ALA A 747 -17.98 -0.11 5.34
N GLU A 748 -18.63 -1.17 4.82
CA GLU A 748 -20.10 -1.30 4.76
C GLU A 748 -20.71 -1.25 6.16
N ALA A 749 -20.16 -2.00 7.11
CA ALA A 749 -20.62 -2.04 8.49
C ALA A 749 -20.43 -0.68 9.20
N ALA A 750 -19.28 -0.04 9.03
CA ALA A 750 -19.01 1.29 9.58
C ALA A 750 -19.95 2.35 9.01
N ALA A 751 -20.18 2.37 7.71
CA ALA A 751 -21.09 3.29 7.05
C ALA A 751 -22.51 3.13 7.61
N ALA A 752 -23.01 1.90 7.80
CA ALA A 752 -24.30 1.63 8.40
C ALA A 752 -24.39 2.19 9.82
N LYS A 753 -23.36 2.03 10.66
CA LYS A 753 -23.30 2.60 12.02
C LYS A 753 -23.27 4.13 12.01
N ILE A 754 -22.50 4.77 11.10
CA ILE A 754 -22.43 6.23 10.97
C ILE A 754 -23.79 6.82 10.54
N ILE A 755 -24.51 6.12 9.65
CA ILE A 755 -25.85 6.50 9.20
C ILE A 755 -26.86 6.35 10.37
N ALA A 756 -26.82 5.23 11.08
CA ALA A 756 -27.72 4.96 12.21
C ALA A 756 -27.51 5.94 13.38
N ALA A 757 -26.28 6.44 13.59
CA ALA A 757 -25.99 7.45 14.60
C ALA A 757 -26.66 8.82 14.31
N GLY A 758 -27.20 9.01 13.11
CA GLY A 758 -27.94 10.21 12.69
C GLY A 758 -27.15 11.53 12.82
N ASP A 759 -27.87 12.64 12.69
CA ASP A 759 -27.35 13.96 13.00
C ASP A 759 -27.55 14.20 14.52
N SER A 760 -26.61 13.73 15.35
CA SER A 760 -26.59 14.09 16.76
C SER A 760 -26.22 15.57 16.88
N VAL A 761 -27.21 16.45 16.81
CA VAL A 761 -27.07 17.81 17.30
C VAL A 761 -27.06 17.69 18.82
N PRO A 762 -25.99 18.03 19.55
CA PRO A 762 -26.08 18.17 20.98
C PRO A 762 -27.17 19.21 21.26
N ALA A 763 -28.14 18.91 22.14
CA ALA A 763 -29.13 19.88 22.58
C ALA A 763 -28.35 21.12 23.02
N SER A 764 -28.62 22.25 22.34
CA SER A 764 -27.99 23.54 22.58
C SER A 764 -28.24 23.91 24.03
N SER A 765 -27.23 23.81 24.88
CA SER A 765 -27.22 24.53 26.13
C SER A 765 -27.07 26.01 25.82
N ALA A 766 -28.15 26.72 26.05
CA ALA A 766 -28.29 28.17 26.27
C ALA A 766 -27.49 29.12 25.38
N SER A 767 -28.18 29.85 24.57
CA SER A 767 -27.79 31.11 23.97
C SER A 767 -26.97 32.00 24.91
N VAL A 768 -25.67 32.10 24.63
CA VAL A 768 -24.88 33.24 25.11
C VAL A 768 -24.90 34.25 23.98
N SER A 769 -25.65 35.32 24.19
CA SER A 769 -25.73 36.50 23.33
C SER A 769 -24.36 37.09 23.11
N ALA A 770 -23.97 37.27 21.87
CA ALA A 770 -22.72 37.98 21.50
C ALA A 770 -22.77 39.42 22.03
N PRO A 771 -21.64 39.94 22.60
CA PRO A 771 -21.56 41.37 22.92
C PRO A 771 -21.24 42.12 21.62
N ALA A 772 -22.09 43.09 21.28
CA ALA A 772 -21.84 44.07 20.24
C ALA A 772 -20.62 44.93 20.61
N GLN A 773 -19.63 44.98 19.73
CA GLN A 773 -18.58 45.98 19.81
C GLN A 773 -19.14 47.37 19.60
N LYS A 774 -19.06 48.22 20.64
CA LYS A 774 -19.11 49.69 20.52
C LYS A 774 -17.78 50.26 20.90
N THR A 775 -17.13 50.87 19.94
CA THR A 775 -16.03 51.79 20.10
C THR A 775 -16.53 53.06 20.78
N ALA A 776 -15.91 53.51 21.87
CA ALA A 776 -15.80 54.90 22.27
C ALA A 776 -14.72 55.14 23.29
N TYR A 777 -13.94 56.20 23.12
CA TYR A 777 -12.84 56.73 23.89
C TYR A 777 -13.28 57.39 25.21
N PRO A 778 -12.38 57.70 26.14
CA PRO A 778 -12.65 57.81 27.58
C PRO A 778 -13.02 59.21 28.01
N SER A 779 -13.73 59.34 29.11
CA SER A 779 -13.80 60.56 29.92
C SER A 779 -13.88 60.17 31.37
N SER A 780 -13.10 60.87 32.10
CA SER A 780 -12.75 60.82 33.51
C SER A 780 -13.89 61.16 34.49
N ALA A 781 -13.76 60.59 35.66
CA ALA A 781 -13.90 61.22 36.99
C ALA A 781 -15.14 60.94 37.90
N VAL A 782 -14.75 60.55 39.11
CA VAL A 782 -15.30 60.90 40.46
C VAL A 782 -16.32 60.00 41.11
N SER A 783 -15.79 59.30 42.07
CA SER A 783 -16.23 58.90 43.44
C SER A 783 -17.68 59.03 43.89
N SER A 784 -18.19 57.95 44.56
CA SER A 784 -18.53 57.99 45.99
C SER A 784 -19.10 56.66 46.51
N SER A 785 -18.48 56.18 47.46
CA SER A 785 -18.79 55.57 48.78
C SER A 785 -20.10 54.84 49.09
N ALA A 786 -19.86 53.66 49.71
CA ALA A 786 -20.59 53.13 50.90
C ALA A 786 -21.89 52.38 50.65
N VAL A 787 -22.23 51.30 51.26
CA VAL A 787 -22.08 50.73 52.62
C VAL A 787 -22.57 49.29 52.67
N THR A 788 -21.89 48.45 53.31
CA THR A 788 -22.06 47.21 54.03
C THR A 788 -23.46 46.71 54.43
N ARG A 789 -23.70 45.41 54.35
CA ARG A 789 -24.15 44.45 55.39
C ARG A 789 -24.29 43.05 54.85
N VAL A 790 -23.54 42.06 55.21
CA VAL A 790 -23.47 41.15 56.35
C VAL A 790 -24.82 40.50 56.79
N SER A 791 -24.85 39.19 56.64
CA SER A 791 -25.32 38.24 57.64
C SER A 791 -25.58 36.91 57.01
N THR A 792 -24.86 35.91 57.23
CA THR A 792 -24.67 34.87 58.27
C THR A 792 -25.32 33.56 57.96
N THR A 793 -24.49 32.55 57.91
CA THR A 793 -24.72 31.12 58.02
C THR A 793 -25.53 30.71 59.25
N PRO A 794 -26.06 29.49 59.35
CA PRO A 794 -25.22 28.45 59.96
C PRO A 794 -25.36 27.02 59.38
N ALA A 795 -24.33 26.28 59.74
CA ALA A 795 -24.09 24.87 59.57
C ALA A 795 -24.82 23.98 60.60
N ALA A 796 -24.86 22.72 60.35
CA ALA A 796 -24.63 21.56 61.23
C ALA A 796 -25.40 20.35 60.61
N SER A 797 -25.04 19.14 60.67
CA SER A 797 -23.92 18.30 61.15
C SER A 797 -24.40 16.85 61.00
N SER A 798 -23.47 16.03 60.60
CA SER A 798 -23.13 14.66 61.05
C SER A 798 -24.19 13.57 61.18
N ALA A 799 -23.95 12.39 60.70
CA ALA A 799 -23.36 11.28 61.44
C ALA A 799 -23.16 10.02 60.58
N ALA A 800 -22.10 9.34 60.88
CA ALA A 800 -21.69 8.03 60.38
C ALA A 800 -22.39 6.87 61.08
N ALA A 801 -22.40 5.66 60.46
CA ALA A 801 -22.21 4.34 61.06
C ALA A 801 -22.27 3.29 59.96
N GLU A 802 -21.20 2.62 59.62
CA GLU A 802 -20.60 1.33 60.01
C GLU A 802 -21.50 0.10 59.79
N SER A 803 -20.93 -0.75 58.92
CA SER A 803 -20.67 -2.20 59.00
C SER A 803 -21.81 -3.18 59.06
N THR A 804 -21.81 -4.19 58.25
CA THR A 804 -21.31 -5.56 58.53
C THR A 804 -21.51 -6.51 57.37
N SER A 805 -20.51 -7.37 57.18
CA SER A 805 -20.40 -8.54 56.31
C SER A 805 -21.46 -9.60 56.65
N CYS A 806 -21.83 -10.43 55.64
CA CYS A 806 -21.98 -11.89 55.85
C CYS A 806 -21.89 -12.63 54.53
N ASP A 807 -20.97 -13.58 54.51
CA ASP A 807 -20.82 -14.74 53.62
C ASP A 807 -22.13 -15.57 53.64
N GLU A 808 -22.48 -16.17 52.52
CA GLU A 808 -22.91 -17.55 52.42
C GLU A 808 -22.83 -18.13 51.03
N THR A 809 -22.01 -19.13 50.92
CA THR A 809 -21.85 -20.16 49.89
C THR A 809 -23.10 -21.06 49.84
N PHE A 810 -23.62 -21.32 48.63
CA PHE A 810 -24.35 -22.56 48.35
C PHE A 810 -23.94 -23.16 47.00
N THR A 811 -23.26 -24.31 47.14
CA THR A 811 -23.05 -25.35 46.12
C THR A 811 -24.31 -26.20 46.01
N SER A 812 -24.78 -26.52 44.80
CA SER A 812 -25.48 -27.75 44.52
C SER A 812 -25.31 -28.21 43.09
N THR A 813 -24.67 -29.32 43.00
CA THR A 813 -24.58 -30.29 41.90
C THR A 813 -25.88 -31.00 41.66
N VAL A 814 -26.34 -31.18 40.41
CA VAL A 814 -27.10 -32.35 39.96
C VAL A 814 -26.77 -32.71 38.54
N THR A 815 -26.41 -33.95 38.32
CA THR A 815 -26.09 -34.72 37.14
C THR A 815 -27.37 -35.26 36.42
N PRO A 816 -27.26 -35.92 35.24
CA PRO A 816 -28.31 -35.93 34.20
C PRO A 816 -29.18 -37.19 34.24
N ALA A 817 -30.26 -37.18 33.48
CA ALA A 817 -31.03 -38.36 33.13
C ALA A 817 -31.39 -38.44 31.68
N GLU A 818 -31.04 -39.58 31.12
CA GLU A 818 -31.39 -40.11 29.82
C GLU A 818 -32.87 -40.42 29.62
N THR A 819 -33.10 -40.69 28.33
CA THR A 819 -34.05 -41.63 27.70
C THR A 819 -35.12 -40.94 26.87
N ALA A 820 -35.49 -41.35 25.74
CA ALA A 820 -35.35 -42.43 24.75
C ALA A 820 -36.39 -42.20 23.64
N ALA A 821 -35.95 -42.45 22.44
CA ALA A 821 -36.56 -43.13 21.30
C ALA A 821 -38.07 -43.06 21.00
N SER A 822 -38.42 -42.81 19.76
CA SER A 822 -39.18 -43.73 18.87
C SER A 822 -39.54 -43.02 17.56
N THR A 823 -38.92 -43.44 16.43
CA THR A 823 -39.43 -44.18 15.28
C THR A 823 -40.78 -43.71 14.65
N HIS A 824 -40.80 -43.28 13.40
CA HIS A 824 -41.16 -44.11 12.27
C HIS A 824 -41.06 -43.36 10.93
N ALA A 825 -40.57 -44.11 9.99
CA ALA A 825 -40.41 -43.92 8.57
C ALA A 825 -41.72 -43.83 7.78
N THR A 826 -41.65 -43.28 6.59
CA THR A 826 -42.02 -43.90 5.29
C THR A 826 -41.75 -42.87 4.20
N ALA A 827 -40.88 -43.13 3.33
CA ALA A 827 -40.87 -43.68 1.99
C ALA A 827 -41.87 -43.03 1.00
N GLY A 828 -41.32 -42.51 -0.10
CA GLY A 828 -42.13 -42.14 -1.26
C GLY A 828 -41.34 -41.50 -2.41
N SER A 829 -40.72 -42.35 -3.19
CA SER A 829 -40.69 -42.33 -4.66
C SER A 829 -40.08 -41.19 -5.44
N THR A 830 -38.91 -41.47 -5.97
CA THR A 830 -38.23 -40.88 -7.12
C THR A 830 -39.01 -41.01 -8.40
N THR A 831 -39.09 -39.92 -9.19
CA THR A 831 -39.31 -40.02 -10.63
C THR A 831 -38.28 -39.17 -11.36
N ARG A 832 -37.43 -39.89 -12.09
CA ARG A 832 -36.35 -39.37 -12.95
C ARG A 832 -36.94 -39.14 -14.32
N ALA A 833 -36.98 -37.93 -14.85
CA ALA A 833 -37.29 -37.66 -16.25
C ALA A 833 -35.96 -37.47 -17.01
N VAL A 834 -35.76 -38.41 -17.93
CA VAL A 834 -34.67 -38.37 -18.93
C VAL A 834 -35.22 -37.59 -20.14
N LEU A 835 -34.53 -36.51 -20.51
CA LEU A 835 -34.74 -35.87 -21.81
C LEU A 835 -33.54 -36.18 -22.71
N SER A 836 -33.80 -37.04 -23.71
CA SER A 836 -32.88 -37.33 -24.81
C SER A 836 -32.96 -36.21 -25.85
N SER A 837 -31.82 -35.68 -26.24
CA SER A 837 -31.63 -34.80 -27.39
C SER A 837 -31.40 -35.65 -28.65
N THR A 838 -32.23 -35.51 -29.66
CA THR A 838 -31.94 -35.97 -31.03
C THR A 838 -31.65 -34.74 -31.91
N SER A 839 -30.47 -34.75 -32.47
CA SER A 839 -30.05 -33.84 -33.54
C SER A 839 -30.65 -34.20 -34.87
N ALA A 840 -31.12 -33.24 -35.65
CA ALA A 840 -31.28 -33.37 -37.10
C ALA A 840 -30.85 -32.09 -37.79
N ALA A 841 -29.87 -32.21 -38.66
CA ALA A 841 -29.40 -31.19 -39.56
C ALA A 841 -30.35 -31.05 -40.77
N ALA A 842 -30.60 -29.81 -41.20
CA ALA A 842 -31.02 -29.52 -42.57
C ALA A 842 -30.50 -28.12 -42.96
N ALA A 843 -29.72 -28.09 -44.02
CA ALA A 843 -29.26 -26.92 -44.73
C ALA A 843 -30.39 -26.28 -45.55
N GLY A 844 -30.44 -24.94 -45.61
CA GLY A 844 -31.32 -24.20 -46.49
C GLY A 844 -30.98 -22.73 -46.52
N THR A 845 -30.27 -22.32 -47.55
CA THR A 845 -30.06 -20.93 -47.99
C THR A 845 -31.38 -20.27 -48.38
N ILE A 846 -31.66 -19.05 -47.84
CA ILE A 846 -32.52 -18.06 -48.52
C ILE A 846 -32.12 -16.65 -48.07
N SER A 847 -32.17 -15.74 -49.05
CA SER A 847 -31.79 -14.33 -49.09
C SER A 847 -32.67 -13.36 -48.30
N SER A 848 -32.05 -12.31 -47.84
CA SER A 848 -32.47 -10.91 -47.60
C SER A 848 -33.93 -10.49 -47.45
N ALA A 849 -34.08 -9.62 -46.40
CA ALA A 849 -35.08 -8.60 -46.16
C ALA A 849 -36.28 -8.98 -45.28
N ASP A 850 -36.32 -8.38 -44.13
CA ASP A 850 -37.35 -7.56 -43.55
C ASP A 850 -37.47 -7.66 -42.05
N ALA A 851 -37.52 -6.45 -41.44
CA ALA A 851 -38.14 -6.07 -40.18
C ALA A 851 -38.00 -7.01 -38.95
N ALA A 852 -37.25 -6.50 -37.97
CA ALA A 852 -37.13 -7.03 -36.62
C ALA A 852 -38.47 -7.01 -35.88
N SER A 853 -38.98 -8.22 -35.57
CA SER A 853 -39.96 -8.40 -34.51
C SER A 853 -39.27 -8.89 -33.26
N ILE A 854 -39.31 -8.09 -32.20
CA ILE A 854 -38.78 -8.49 -30.90
C ILE A 854 -39.74 -9.44 -30.22
N THR A 855 -39.38 -10.72 -30.11
CA THR A 855 -40.12 -11.67 -29.30
C THR A 855 -39.53 -11.69 -27.88
N VAL A 856 -40.30 -11.20 -26.93
CA VAL A 856 -39.95 -11.30 -25.50
C VAL A 856 -40.34 -12.69 -25.05
N VAL A 857 -39.37 -13.52 -24.71
CA VAL A 857 -39.61 -14.83 -24.09
C VAL A 857 -39.49 -14.68 -22.59
N THR A 858 -40.62 -14.73 -21.89
CA THR A 858 -40.65 -14.75 -20.41
C THR A 858 -40.52 -16.22 -19.98
N VAL A 859 -39.41 -16.54 -19.32
CA VAL A 859 -39.22 -17.83 -18.67
C VAL A 859 -39.58 -17.72 -17.20
N THR A 860 -40.72 -18.29 -16.81
CA THR A 860 -41.12 -18.36 -15.40
C THR A 860 -40.60 -19.67 -14.80
N LYS A 861 -39.67 -19.60 -13.89
CA LYS A 861 -39.21 -20.73 -13.07
C LYS A 861 -39.95 -20.70 -11.73
N GLN A 862 -40.86 -21.58 -11.51
CA GLN A 862 -41.48 -21.79 -10.20
C GLN A 862 -40.52 -22.53 -9.29
N VAL A 863 -40.03 -21.85 -8.29
CA VAL A 863 -39.33 -22.46 -7.15
C VAL A 863 -40.32 -22.45 -5.99
N VAL A 864 -40.65 -23.60 -5.47
CA VAL A 864 -41.52 -23.72 -4.31
C VAL A 864 -40.76 -23.27 -3.06
N VAL A 865 -40.76 -21.99 -2.84
CA VAL A 865 -40.41 -21.34 -1.55
C VAL A 865 -41.38 -20.16 -1.45
N THR A 866 -41.87 -19.87 -0.34
CA THR A 866 -42.98 -18.98 0.03
C THR A 866 -42.94 -17.51 -0.48
N SER A 867 -42.25 -17.24 -1.59
CA SER A 867 -42.31 -15.97 -2.31
C SER A 867 -42.03 -16.15 -3.79
N THR A 868 -42.82 -15.51 -4.64
CA THR A 868 -42.67 -15.50 -6.08
C THR A 868 -41.67 -14.41 -6.48
N THR A 869 -40.52 -14.78 -7.04
CA THR A 869 -39.52 -13.82 -7.57
C THR A 869 -39.66 -13.83 -9.11
N THR A 870 -39.94 -12.67 -9.66
CA THR A 870 -39.96 -12.47 -11.13
C THR A 870 -38.56 -11.97 -11.54
N ILE A 871 -37.85 -12.74 -12.34
CA ILE A 871 -36.55 -12.32 -12.91
C ILE A 871 -36.83 -11.75 -14.30
N THR A 872 -36.57 -10.45 -14.47
CA THR A 872 -36.57 -9.81 -15.77
C THR A 872 -35.15 -9.86 -16.36
N VAL A 873 -34.96 -10.60 -17.44
CA VAL A 873 -33.69 -10.59 -18.18
C VAL A 873 -33.77 -9.51 -19.23
N LEU A 874 -32.93 -8.48 -19.08
CA LEU A 874 -32.75 -7.45 -20.11
C LEU A 874 -31.82 -7.98 -21.21
N PRO A 875 -32.09 -7.68 -22.49
CA PRO A 875 -31.19 -8.07 -23.55
C PRO A 875 -29.91 -7.29 -23.55
N THR A 876 -28.79 -8.01 -23.67
CA THR A 876 -27.48 -7.42 -23.96
C THR A 876 -27.45 -6.91 -25.39
N PHE A 877 -27.14 -5.64 -25.58
CA PHE A 877 -26.81 -5.11 -26.90
C PHE A 877 -25.41 -5.57 -27.30
N THR A 878 -25.33 -6.13 -28.48
CA THR A 878 -24.09 -6.44 -29.22
C THR A 878 -23.46 -5.16 -29.75
#